data_906758c341aa9d00e8ca5cd5b75dd9d6
#
_entry.id   906758c341aa9d00e8ca5cd5b75dd9d6
#
_cell.length_a   1.000
_cell.length_b   1.000
_cell.length_c   1.000
_cell.angle_alpha   90.00
_cell.angle_beta   90.00
_cell.angle_gamma   90.00
#
_symmetry.space_group_name_H-M   'P 1'
#
loop_
_entity.id
_entity.type
_entity.pdbx_description
1 polymer ?
#
loop_
_entity_poly.entity_id
_entity_poly.type
_entity_poly.pdbx_seq_one_letter_code
_entity_poly.pdbx_strand_id
1 'polypeptide(L)'
;MNRNRRTWLWIFGLIATIAIFYYVLTIDVFSKKQPISTAQKENIDKVNSIEEMNKIFLEMIKNQKKQSGRIVMEDSAANAEQSTEMTTDTSNQMNSMSGKEHSETNIQVSGIDESDIVKTDGRYIYQLTDATLNIIQAVPSSQMNVEKTISFENNVSPSQLFIYDNQLIVIASKYEEAIHSNGKMSKRRMQEWYQATAVLIYDITNKSNPKLTRELEIEGNYLSSRLMDGNIFVASSHYPDIWILEDEKSADLRPRYKDSSVNNDIKPIPIEEINIIPEPNEGNFTNIASIDLDQPAKEITLTSFLGSGNQMYMSASNIYLASVNYPIMPLLAKEKTNETTTIYKLNINELEMELAGVQELEGRLLNQFSMDEYEGHFRVAMTKGDTRDNARPSSNDLYIFNEQFEKVGELTGLARGERIYSARFMGDKVYIVTFKETDPLFVIDASKPKSPRVLGELKIPGFSNYLHPYDENHLIGFGYDTQVTVSKEPGAPPIVMTEGVKLSLFDVSDLSNPKEKYTEIIGGRGTYSELNYDHKALLFDKSKDLFAFPISVYEETKNVQDSSTFAFQGAFIYGVDVNEGFQLKSKITHHNNGSGYENWEDSINRTLYIGDQLYAVSPAKVTAHNLNTFNKVGEVELFKK
;
A
#
# COMPACT_ATOMS: atom_id res chain seq x y z
N MET A 1 48.22 2.65 -65.67
CA MET A 1 47.14 3.26 -64.82
C MET A 1 46.40 2.25 -63.97
N ASN A 2 46.97 1.20 -63.45
CA ASN A 2 46.32 0.11 -62.77
C ASN A 2 46.85 -0.32 -61.40
N ARG A 3 47.82 0.50 -60.83
CA ARG A 3 48.43 0.12 -59.53
C ARG A 3 47.78 0.80 -58.33
N ASN A 4 47.17 1.99 -58.51
CA ASN A 4 46.52 2.73 -57.42
C ASN A 4 45.09 2.21 -57.05
N ARG A 5 44.38 1.50 -57.92
CA ARG A 5 43.04 0.93 -57.63
C ARG A 5 43.08 -0.24 -56.65
N ARG A 6 44.16 -1.04 -56.66
CA ARG A 6 44.31 -2.19 -55.73
C ARG A 6 44.66 -1.74 -54.31
N THR A 7 45.45 -0.66 -54.17
CA THR A 7 45.81 -0.12 -52.85
C THR A 7 44.59 0.51 -52.14
N TRP A 8 43.72 1.20 -52.87
CA TRP A 8 42.47 1.74 -52.29
C TRP A 8 41.48 0.66 -51.86
N LEU A 9 41.39 -0.44 -52.55
CA LEU A 9 40.52 -1.58 -52.16
C LEU A 9 41.02 -2.25 -50.88
N TRP A 10 42.34 -2.35 -50.65
CA TRP A 10 42.87 -2.88 -49.40
C TRP A 10 42.70 -1.93 -48.22
N ILE A 11 42.79 -0.63 -48.43
CA ILE A 11 42.55 0.38 -47.41
C ILE A 11 41.07 0.42 -47.03
N PHE A 12 40.14 0.35 -47.98
CA PHE A 12 38.69 0.24 -47.70
C PHE A 12 38.33 -1.07 -47.00
N GLY A 13 38.94 -2.16 -47.39
CA GLY A 13 38.74 -3.46 -46.70
C GLY A 13 39.22 -3.43 -45.25
N LEU A 14 40.39 -2.80 -44.99
CA LEU A 14 40.94 -2.67 -43.63
C LEU A 14 40.08 -1.74 -42.73
N ILE A 15 39.61 -0.63 -43.29
CA ILE A 15 38.71 0.30 -42.57
C ILE A 15 37.35 -0.37 -42.28
N ALA A 16 36.80 -1.14 -43.22
CA ALA A 16 35.55 -1.90 -43.01
C ALA A 16 35.71 -3.00 -41.95
N THR A 17 36.85 -3.71 -41.92
CA THR A 17 37.10 -4.71 -40.86
C THR A 17 37.36 -4.08 -39.51
N ILE A 18 38.01 -2.95 -39.42
CA ILE A 18 38.20 -2.19 -38.17
C ILE A 18 36.87 -1.64 -37.68
N ALA A 19 36.02 -1.11 -38.57
CA ALA A 19 34.67 -0.63 -38.23
C ALA A 19 33.74 -1.77 -37.75
N ILE A 20 33.81 -2.95 -38.39
CA ILE A 20 33.06 -4.15 -37.95
C ILE A 20 33.60 -4.65 -36.60
N PHE A 21 34.91 -4.67 -36.39
CA PHE A 21 35.51 -5.06 -35.13
C PHE A 21 35.19 -4.08 -34.00
N TYR A 22 35.16 -2.77 -34.31
CA TYR A 22 34.70 -1.74 -33.35
C TYR A 22 33.21 -1.83 -33.08
N TYR A 23 32.39 -2.14 -34.07
CA TYR A 23 30.95 -2.36 -33.95
C TYR A 23 30.65 -3.61 -33.13
N VAL A 24 31.38 -4.71 -33.35
CA VAL A 24 31.25 -5.95 -32.54
C VAL A 24 31.73 -5.71 -31.10
N LEU A 25 32.83 -4.99 -30.88
CA LEU A 25 33.29 -4.62 -29.53
C LEU A 25 32.35 -3.66 -28.81
N THR A 26 31.69 -2.75 -29.52
CA THR A 26 30.69 -1.87 -28.91
C THR A 26 29.36 -2.61 -28.61
N ILE A 27 28.98 -3.57 -29.43
CA ILE A 27 27.80 -4.42 -29.14
C ILE A 27 28.06 -5.31 -27.93
N ASP A 28 29.25 -5.89 -27.75
CA ASP A 28 29.57 -6.72 -26.58
C ASP A 28 29.74 -5.93 -25.28
N VAL A 29 30.02 -4.62 -25.35
CA VAL A 29 30.14 -3.74 -24.17
C VAL A 29 28.75 -3.17 -23.75
N PHE A 30 27.77 -3.07 -24.67
CA PHE A 30 26.42 -2.59 -24.40
C PHE A 30 25.36 -3.71 -24.25
N SER A 31 25.74 -4.96 -24.48
CA SER A 31 24.87 -6.12 -24.30
C SER A 31 25.41 -6.98 -23.18
N LYS A 32 24.88 -6.77 -22.01
CA LYS A 32 24.72 -7.65 -20.84
C LYS A 32 24.96 -6.91 -19.53
N LYS A 33 24.01 -6.09 -19.10
CA LYS A 33 23.54 -6.30 -17.74
C LYS A 33 22.75 -7.61 -17.81
N GLN A 34 23.35 -8.68 -17.42
CA GLN A 34 22.62 -9.91 -17.15
C GLN A 34 21.64 -9.60 -16.02
N PRO A 35 20.41 -10.09 -16.05
CA PRO A 35 19.59 -10.12 -14.86
C PRO A 35 20.43 -10.77 -13.76
N ILE A 36 20.45 -10.17 -12.57
CA ILE A 36 21.17 -10.68 -11.41
C ILE A 36 20.70 -12.12 -11.24
N SER A 37 21.59 -13.05 -11.49
CA SER A 37 21.26 -14.48 -11.49
C SER A 37 21.01 -14.90 -10.04
N THR A 38 20.08 -15.81 -9.84
CA THR A 38 19.67 -16.53 -8.65
C THR A 38 20.80 -17.18 -7.80
N ALA A 39 22.05 -16.85 -8.05
CA ALA A 39 23.24 -17.34 -7.33
C ALA A 39 23.59 -16.51 -6.08
N GLN A 40 22.76 -15.56 -5.63
CA GLN A 40 23.06 -14.68 -4.49
C GLN A 40 22.44 -15.10 -3.16
N LYS A 41 21.99 -16.33 -3.00
CA LYS A 41 21.68 -16.87 -1.66
C LYS A 41 22.94 -16.99 -0.76
N GLU A 42 24.14 -16.89 -1.34
CA GLU A 42 25.41 -17.06 -0.61
C GLU A 42 25.98 -15.79 0.02
N ASN A 43 25.41 -14.61 -0.19
CA ASN A 43 26.00 -13.35 0.30
C ASN A 43 24.94 -12.35 0.81
N ILE A 44 24.06 -12.79 1.72
CA ILE A 44 23.36 -11.84 2.59
C ILE A 44 24.31 -11.61 3.77
N ASP A 45 25.09 -10.57 3.68
CA ASP A 45 26.04 -10.24 4.74
C ASP A 45 25.26 -9.54 5.88
N LYS A 46 25.43 -10.04 7.10
CA LYS A 46 25.05 -9.28 8.30
C LYS A 46 26.08 -8.18 8.53
N VAL A 47 25.62 -7.06 9.04
CA VAL A 47 26.55 -6.01 9.50
C VAL A 47 27.34 -6.55 10.67
N ASN A 48 28.68 -6.59 10.55
CA ASN A 48 29.54 -7.15 11.59
C ASN A 48 30.06 -6.07 12.57
N SER A 49 30.02 -4.79 12.19
CA SER A 49 30.44 -3.70 13.06
C SER A 49 29.86 -2.35 12.64
N ILE A 50 29.86 -1.38 13.58
CA ILE A 50 29.48 0.01 13.29
C ILE A 50 30.40 0.63 12.22
N GLU A 51 31.69 0.28 12.22
CA GLU A 51 32.65 0.76 11.24
C GLU A 51 32.32 0.28 9.81
N GLU A 52 31.87 -0.97 9.68
CA GLU A 52 31.42 -1.51 8.39
C GLU A 52 30.16 -0.80 7.90
N MET A 53 29.18 -0.61 8.77
CA MET A 53 27.97 0.13 8.47
C MET A 53 28.28 1.57 8.04
N ASN A 54 29.13 2.27 8.78
CA ASN A 54 29.56 3.63 8.44
C ASN A 54 30.29 3.69 7.09
N LYS A 55 31.07 2.66 6.74
CA LYS A 55 31.72 2.56 5.44
C LYS A 55 30.70 2.48 4.30
N ILE A 56 29.65 1.68 4.48
CA ILE A 56 28.56 1.58 3.50
C ILE A 56 27.88 2.93 3.30
N PHE A 57 27.53 3.63 4.38
CA PHE A 57 26.94 4.97 4.31
C PHE A 57 27.86 6.01 3.66
N LEU A 58 29.15 5.97 3.96
CA LEU A 58 30.13 6.87 3.31
C LEU A 58 30.25 6.61 1.79
N GLU A 59 30.14 5.35 1.35
CA GLU A 59 30.08 5.01 -0.08
C GLU A 59 28.82 5.54 -0.73
N MET A 60 27.65 5.45 -0.05
CA MET A 60 26.39 6.04 -0.51
C MET A 60 26.49 7.56 -0.65
N ILE A 61 26.99 8.27 0.37
CA ILE A 61 27.21 9.72 0.33
C ILE A 61 28.11 10.10 -0.86
N LYS A 62 29.21 9.36 -1.06
CA LYS A 62 30.13 9.58 -2.18
C LYS A 62 29.45 9.40 -3.54
N ASN A 63 28.57 8.41 -3.66
CA ASN A 63 27.82 8.14 -4.88
C ASN A 63 26.77 9.23 -5.13
N GLN A 64 26.03 9.65 -4.11
CA GLN A 64 25.07 10.76 -4.17
C GLN A 64 25.77 12.08 -4.55
N LYS A 65 26.94 12.39 -4.00
CA LYS A 65 27.74 13.57 -4.37
C LYS A 65 28.25 13.53 -5.80
N LYS A 66 28.67 12.37 -6.29
CA LYS A 66 29.06 12.23 -7.71
C LYS A 66 27.88 12.48 -8.64
N GLN A 67 26.68 12.11 -8.24
CA GLN A 67 25.45 12.37 -8.98
C GLN A 67 25.01 13.83 -8.85
N SER A 68 25.07 14.44 -7.64
CA SER A 68 24.68 15.83 -7.36
C SER A 68 25.71 16.84 -7.87
N GLY A 69 27.01 16.53 -7.90
CA GLY A 69 28.06 17.42 -8.45
C GLY A 69 27.88 17.77 -9.93
N ARG A 70 26.83 17.24 -10.57
CA ARG A 70 26.34 17.63 -11.91
C ARG A 70 25.14 18.58 -11.89
N ILE A 71 24.64 18.95 -10.70
CA ILE A 71 23.45 19.80 -10.54
C ILE A 71 23.86 21.02 -9.70
N VAL A 72 24.02 22.17 -10.34
CA VAL A 72 24.04 23.47 -9.67
C VAL A 72 22.74 24.17 -9.97
N MET A 73 21.97 24.46 -8.87
CA MET A 73 20.84 25.39 -8.72
C MET A 73 19.52 25.07 -9.43
N GLU A 74 18.47 24.79 -8.72
CA GLU A 74 17.40 25.70 -8.25
C GLU A 74 16.33 24.94 -7.47
N ASP A 75 15.85 25.56 -6.39
CA ASP A 75 14.75 25.08 -5.55
C ASP A 75 13.49 24.80 -6.35
N SER A 76 12.95 23.62 -6.19
CA SER A 76 11.53 23.33 -6.44
C SER A 76 11.08 22.21 -5.52
N ALA A 77 10.35 22.60 -4.49
CA ALA A 77 9.63 21.68 -3.63
C ALA A 77 8.63 20.88 -4.47
N ALA A 78 8.90 19.61 -4.69
CA ALA A 78 7.94 18.66 -5.24
C ALA A 78 7.22 17.99 -4.06
N ASN A 79 5.93 18.28 -3.92
CA ASN A 79 5.02 17.55 -3.05
C ASN A 79 5.00 16.08 -3.47
N ALA A 80 5.46 15.21 -2.60
CA ALA A 80 5.21 13.78 -2.69
C ALA A 80 3.75 13.54 -2.25
N GLU A 81 2.88 13.27 -3.19
CA GLU A 81 1.58 12.69 -2.89
C GLU A 81 1.80 11.27 -2.37
N GLN A 82 1.50 11.07 -1.10
CA GLN A 82 1.38 9.73 -0.49
C GLN A 82 0.23 8.99 -1.17
N SER A 83 0.53 7.96 -1.95
CA SER A 83 -0.45 6.98 -2.38
C SER A 83 -0.78 6.07 -1.21
N THR A 84 -1.97 6.20 -0.66
CA THR A 84 -2.54 5.27 0.32
C THR A 84 -2.91 3.95 -0.34
N GLU A 85 -2.63 2.85 0.36
CA GLU A 85 -2.74 1.46 -0.09
C GLU A 85 -4.17 0.93 -0.06
N MET A 86 -4.49 -0.03 -0.93
CA MET A 86 -5.80 -0.70 -1.01
C MET A 86 -5.70 -2.20 -1.23
N THR A 87 -6.55 -2.96 -0.57
CA THR A 87 -6.52 -4.43 -0.54
C THR A 87 -7.87 -5.12 -0.51
N THR A 88 -7.97 -6.41 -0.82
CA THR A 88 -9.10 -7.29 -0.45
C THR A 88 -8.74 -8.75 -0.35
N ASP A 89 -9.46 -9.54 0.42
CA ASP A 89 -9.98 -10.83 0.05
C ASP A 89 -11.10 -11.43 0.91
N THR A 90 -11.58 -12.59 0.44
CA THR A 90 -12.76 -13.35 0.83
C THR A 90 -12.69 -13.92 2.24
N SER A 91 -13.80 -13.75 2.95
CA SER A 91 -14.08 -14.24 4.31
C SER A 91 -14.06 -15.76 4.46
N ASN A 92 -13.26 -16.27 5.40
CA ASN A 92 -13.52 -17.51 6.09
C ASN A 92 -13.67 -17.20 7.58
N GLN A 93 -14.83 -17.61 8.14
CA GLN A 93 -15.20 -17.39 9.53
C GLN A 93 -14.23 -18.12 10.47
N MET A 94 -13.53 -17.37 11.30
CA MET A 94 -12.96 -17.87 12.54
C MET A 94 -14.00 -17.72 13.67
N ASN A 95 -14.16 -18.77 14.47
CA ASN A 95 -15.06 -18.78 15.61
C ASN A 95 -14.60 -17.79 16.68
N SER A 96 -15.30 -16.68 16.81
CA SER A 96 -15.13 -15.73 17.90
C SER A 96 -15.92 -16.19 19.14
N MET A 97 -15.29 -16.15 20.30
CA MET A 97 -15.92 -16.42 21.58
C MET A 97 -16.92 -15.32 21.94
N SER A 98 -18.19 -15.71 22.14
CA SER A 98 -19.28 -15.02 22.88
C SER A 98 -19.81 -13.66 22.42
N GLY A 99 -19.43 -13.13 21.26
CA GLY A 99 -20.08 -11.97 20.64
C GLY A 99 -21.26 -12.37 19.72
N LYS A 100 -22.10 -11.42 19.33
CA LYS A 100 -23.00 -11.63 18.18
C LYS A 100 -22.16 -11.71 16.91
N GLU A 101 -22.66 -12.45 15.90
CA GLU A 101 -22.11 -12.40 14.54
C GLU A 101 -21.90 -10.94 14.11
N HIS A 102 -20.75 -10.60 13.58
CA HIS A 102 -20.39 -9.24 13.19
C HIS A 102 -19.51 -9.24 11.94
N SER A 103 -19.44 -8.10 11.28
CA SER A 103 -18.53 -7.90 10.16
C SER A 103 -17.08 -7.78 10.64
N GLU A 104 -16.20 -8.32 9.86
CA GLU A 104 -14.74 -8.13 9.99
C GLU A 104 -14.26 -7.02 9.06
N THR A 105 -13.03 -6.57 9.25
CA THR A 105 -12.37 -5.66 8.31
C THR A 105 -12.19 -6.37 6.96
N ASN A 106 -12.42 -5.65 5.88
CA ASN A 106 -12.11 -6.15 4.55
C ASN A 106 -10.59 -6.28 4.39
N ILE A 107 -10.07 -7.50 4.23
CA ILE A 107 -8.64 -7.84 4.24
C ILE A 107 -8.17 -8.42 2.90
N GLN A 108 -6.87 -8.37 2.59
CA GLN A 108 -6.32 -8.91 1.34
C GLN A 108 -6.21 -10.43 1.36
N VAL A 109 -5.68 -11.00 2.42
CA VAL A 109 -5.39 -12.43 2.54
C VAL A 109 -6.18 -12.99 3.70
N SER A 110 -7.00 -14.01 3.42
CA SER A 110 -7.80 -14.68 4.44
C SER A 110 -6.94 -15.20 5.59
N GLY A 111 -7.36 -14.95 6.84
CA GLY A 111 -6.65 -15.36 8.04
C GLY A 111 -5.49 -14.43 8.45
N ILE A 112 -5.23 -13.37 7.70
CA ILE A 112 -4.23 -12.35 8.03
C ILE A 112 -4.95 -11.02 8.22
N ASP A 113 -5.23 -10.65 9.48
CA ASP A 113 -5.96 -9.42 9.79
C ASP A 113 -5.10 -8.18 9.52
N GLU A 114 -5.77 -7.13 9.06
CA GLU A 114 -5.20 -5.81 8.83
C GLU A 114 -5.71 -4.82 9.87
N SER A 115 -4.83 -3.94 10.31
CA SER A 115 -5.22 -2.85 11.20
C SER A 115 -6.22 -1.90 10.53
N ASP A 116 -7.11 -1.30 11.31
CA ASP A 116 -8.05 -0.30 10.82
C ASP A 116 -8.27 0.81 11.87
N ILE A 117 -8.98 1.87 11.51
CA ILE A 117 -9.38 2.95 12.41
C ILE A 117 -10.62 2.60 13.24
N VAL A 118 -11.39 1.60 12.82
CA VAL A 118 -12.59 1.09 13.51
C VAL A 118 -12.59 -0.43 13.50
N LYS A 119 -12.76 -1.04 14.66
CA LYS A 119 -12.92 -2.50 14.83
C LYS A 119 -14.08 -2.80 15.78
N THR A 120 -14.55 -4.05 15.77
CA THR A 120 -15.58 -4.53 16.71
C THR A 120 -15.28 -5.95 17.20
N ASP A 121 -15.68 -6.24 18.44
CA ASP A 121 -15.65 -7.59 19.02
C ASP A 121 -17.07 -8.23 19.04
N GLY A 122 -18.02 -7.69 18.27
CA GLY A 122 -19.41 -8.15 18.22
C GLY A 122 -20.27 -7.64 19.39
N ARG A 123 -19.74 -6.82 20.27
CA ARG A 123 -20.47 -6.16 21.36
C ARG A 123 -20.09 -4.71 21.55
N TYR A 124 -18.81 -4.39 21.37
CA TYR A 124 -18.25 -3.05 21.44
C TYR A 124 -17.72 -2.63 20.08
N ILE A 125 -17.70 -1.33 19.83
CA ILE A 125 -17.03 -0.70 18.71
C ILE A 125 -15.84 0.09 19.28
N TYR A 126 -14.69 -0.10 18.67
CA TYR A 126 -13.44 0.60 19.01
C TYR A 126 -13.12 1.54 17.86
N GLN A 127 -13.07 2.83 18.14
CA GLN A 127 -12.86 3.85 17.14
C GLN A 127 -11.67 4.73 17.50
N LEU A 128 -10.74 4.86 16.57
CA LEU A 128 -9.68 5.85 16.63
C LEU A 128 -10.13 7.18 16.00
N THR A 129 -9.68 8.26 16.62
CA THR A 129 -9.63 9.60 16.04
C THR A 129 -8.20 10.12 16.18
N ASP A 130 -7.89 11.32 15.68
CA ASP A 130 -6.53 11.86 15.68
C ASP A 130 -5.84 11.88 17.06
N ALA A 131 -6.60 11.95 18.15
CA ALA A 131 -6.07 12.09 19.51
C ALA A 131 -6.70 11.15 20.53
N THR A 132 -7.73 10.39 20.18
CA THR A 132 -8.48 9.58 21.15
C THR A 132 -8.86 8.21 20.58
N LEU A 133 -9.04 7.26 21.49
CA LEU A 133 -9.69 5.99 21.20
C LEU A 133 -10.96 5.88 22.04
N ASN A 134 -12.08 5.68 21.38
CA ASN A 134 -13.37 5.48 22.01
C ASN A 134 -13.72 3.98 22.06
N ILE A 135 -14.08 3.48 23.23
CA ILE A 135 -14.68 2.16 23.43
C ILE A 135 -16.17 2.39 23.62
N ILE A 136 -16.96 1.92 22.68
CA ILE A 136 -18.41 2.21 22.59
C ILE A 136 -19.17 0.91 22.81
N GLN A 137 -20.01 0.86 23.83
CA GLN A 137 -20.97 -0.24 23.98
C GLN A 137 -22.01 -0.12 22.87
N ALA A 138 -21.97 -1.05 21.91
CA ALA A 138 -22.86 -1.04 20.75
C ALA A 138 -24.11 -1.91 20.94
N VAL A 139 -24.05 -2.90 21.84
CA VAL A 139 -25.15 -3.85 22.10
C VAL A 139 -25.61 -3.74 23.56
N PRO A 140 -26.93 -3.53 23.81
CA PRO A 140 -28.03 -3.38 22.84
C PRO A 140 -28.01 -1.99 22.18
N SER A 141 -28.32 -1.93 20.87
CA SER A 141 -28.22 -0.70 20.05
C SER A 141 -29.10 0.46 20.56
N SER A 142 -30.22 0.16 21.26
CA SER A 142 -31.09 1.16 21.89
C SER A 142 -30.48 1.80 23.15
N GLN A 143 -29.36 1.31 23.65
CA GLN A 143 -28.69 1.77 24.89
C GLN A 143 -27.19 1.99 24.63
N MET A 144 -26.84 2.44 23.44
CA MET A 144 -25.45 2.74 23.11
C MET A 144 -24.89 3.83 24.01
N ASN A 145 -23.66 3.67 24.44
CA ASN A 145 -22.94 4.67 25.22
C ASN A 145 -21.44 4.55 25.00
N VAL A 146 -20.72 5.65 25.21
CA VAL A 146 -19.25 5.63 25.30
C VAL A 146 -18.88 5.04 26.66
N GLU A 147 -18.35 3.83 26.68
CA GLU A 147 -17.89 3.14 27.90
C GLU A 147 -16.60 3.77 28.42
N LYS A 148 -15.68 4.10 27.52
CA LYS A 148 -14.41 4.71 27.83
C LYS A 148 -13.84 5.49 26.64
N THR A 149 -13.24 6.64 26.92
CA THR A 149 -12.36 7.35 26.00
C THR A 149 -10.95 7.31 26.60
N ILE A 150 -9.98 6.86 25.80
CA ILE A 150 -8.54 6.95 26.07
C ILE A 150 -8.02 8.15 25.28
N SER A 151 -7.44 9.13 25.98
CA SER A 151 -6.75 10.25 25.35
C SER A 151 -5.26 9.97 25.32
N PHE A 152 -4.62 10.21 24.20
CA PHE A 152 -3.18 10.07 24.05
C PHE A 152 -2.48 11.39 24.36
N GLU A 153 -1.21 11.30 24.74
CA GLU A 153 -0.36 12.47 24.98
C GLU A 153 -0.12 13.22 23.65
N ASN A 154 0.19 14.51 23.72
CA ASN A 154 0.35 15.35 22.52
C ASN A 154 1.48 14.90 21.57
N ASN A 155 2.39 14.07 22.04
CA ASN A 155 3.50 13.49 21.27
C ASN A 155 3.19 12.09 20.73
N VAL A 156 1.96 11.60 20.93
CA VAL A 156 1.48 10.29 20.47
C VAL A 156 0.27 10.49 19.54
N SER A 157 0.42 10.12 18.30
CA SER A 157 -0.65 10.19 17.28
C SER A 157 -1.05 8.78 16.89
N PRO A 158 -2.19 8.26 17.40
CA PRO A 158 -2.69 6.94 17.03
C PRO A 158 -3.17 6.93 15.58
N SER A 159 -2.93 5.83 14.87
CA SER A 159 -3.30 5.72 13.46
C SER A 159 -4.13 4.50 13.13
N GLN A 160 -3.87 3.36 13.77
CA GLN A 160 -4.47 2.09 13.45
C GLN A 160 -4.69 1.26 14.71
N LEU A 161 -5.62 0.29 14.68
CA LEU A 161 -5.83 -0.64 15.78
C LEU A 161 -6.13 -2.07 15.31
N PHE A 162 -5.86 -3.03 16.21
CA PHE A 162 -6.31 -4.42 16.15
C PHE A 162 -7.04 -4.78 17.43
N ILE A 163 -7.85 -5.83 17.34
CA ILE A 163 -8.41 -6.51 18.49
C ILE A 163 -8.01 -7.98 18.41
N TYR A 164 -7.46 -8.50 19.49
CA TYR A 164 -7.16 -9.91 19.64
C TYR A 164 -7.56 -10.36 21.06
N ASP A 165 -8.57 -11.22 21.12
CA ASP A 165 -9.18 -11.64 22.41
C ASP A 165 -9.58 -10.46 23.31
N ASN A 166 -8.95 -10.34 24.48
CA ASN A 166 -9.13 -9.22 25.39
C ASN A 166 -7.99 -8.20 25.31
N GLN A 167 -7.29 -8.16 24.18
CA GLN A 167 -6.24 -7.20 23.95
C GLN A 167 -6.66 -6.22 22.84
N LEU A 168 -6.44 -4.94 23.08
CA LEU A 168 -6.57 -3.87 22.10
C LEU A 168 -5.18 -3.35 21.81
N ILE A 169 -4.79 -3.45 20.55
CA ILE A 169 -3.48 -3.06 20.07
C ILE A 169 -3.63 -1.77 19.28
N VAL A 170 -2.96 -0.70 19.70
CA VAL A 170 -2.96 0.59 19.00
C VAL A 170 -1.60 0.83 18.38
N ILE A 171 -1.57 1.08 17.09
CA ILE A 171 -0.38 1.54 16.38
C ILE A 171 -0.42 3.07 16.36
N ALA A 172 0.67 3.70 16.74
CA ALA A 172 0.79 5.15 16.83
C ALA A 172 2.14 5.64 16.33
N SER A 173 2.21 6.90 15.92
CA SER A 173 3.47 7.62 15.78
C SER A 173 3.79 8.34 17.08
N LYS A 174 5.01 8.21 17.56
CA LYS A 174 5.49 8.88 18.78
C LYS A 174 6.69 9.77 18.46
N TYR A 175 6.68 10.97 19.02
CA TYR A 175 7.73 11.97 18.80
C TYR A 175 8.28 12.41 20.16
N GLU A 176 9.58 12.31 20.33
CA GLU A 176 10.26 12.81 21.52
C GLU A 176 11.44 13.71 21.13
N GLU A 177 11.67 14.78 21.90
CA GLU A 177 12.88 15.57 21.74
C GLU A 177 14.06 14.74 22.28
N ALA A 178 15.07 14.48 21.45
CA ALA A 178 16.21 13.67 21.86
C ALA A 178 17.00 14.38 22.97
N ILE A 179 16.96 13.82 24.16
CA ILE A 179 17.77 14.31 25.28
C ILE A 179 19.20 13.82 25.09
N HIS A 180 20.08 14.71 24.64
CA HIS A 180 21.50 14.39 24.51
C HIS A 180 22.17 14.32 25.86
N SER A 181 22.63 13.14 26.25
CA SER A 181 23.52 12.95 27.41
C SER A 181 24.93 13.48 27.09
N ASN A 182 25.29 14.61 27.71
CA ASN A 182 26.66 15.10 27.95
C ASN A 182 27.72 14.88 26.85
N GLY A 183 27.76 15.74 25.84
CA GLY A 183 28.86 15.86 24.90
C GLY A 183 28.85 17.18 24.16
N LYS A 184 30.01 17.67 23.72
CA LYS A 184 30.10 18.86 22.87
C LYS A 184 29.36 18.58 21.55
N MET A 185 28.17 19.18 21.39
CA MET A 185 27.34 19.01 20.20
C MET A 185 27.98 19.69 18.98
N SER A 186 28.00 19.00 17.86
CA SER A 186 28.22 19.64 16.56
C SER A 186 27.02 20.56 16.27
N LYS A 187 27.24 21.63 15.48
CA LYS A 187 26.16 22.57 15.12
C LYS A 187 24.98 21.91 14.37
N ARG A 188 25.16 20.73 13.80
CA ARG A 188 24.13 19.95 13.12
C ARG A 188 23.22 19.15 14.07
N ARG A 189 23.70 18.74 15.25
CA ARG A 189 22.92 18.00 16.25
C ARG A 189 21.96 18.85 17.09
N MET A 190 21.69 20.11 16.70
CA MET A 190 20.92 21.03 17.56
C MET A 190 19.44 20.65 17.75
N GLN A 191 18.89 19.71 16.98
CA GLN A 191 17.52 19.19 17.16
C GLN A 191 17.39 17.80 16.51
N GLU A 192 17.88 16.76 17.16
CA GLU A 192 17.51 15.39 16.80
C GLU A 192 16.16 15.06 17.45
N TRP A 193 15.16 14.81 16.63
CA TRP A 193 13.87 14.26 17.07
C TRP A 193 13.95 12.75 17.03
N TYR A 194 13.56 12.09 18.12
CA TYR A 194 13.29 10.66 18.12
C TYR A 194 11.86 10.46 17.61
N GLN A 195 11.71 9.87 16.46
CA GLN A 195 10.42 9.49 15.89
C GLN A 195 10.34 7.97 15.86
N ALA A 196 9.29 7.43 16.46
CA ALA A 196 9.08 5.99 16.53
C ALA A 196 7.67 5.59 16.12
N THR A 197 7.54 4.39 15.55
CA THR A 197 6.32 3.63 15.48
C THR A 197 6.09 2.99 16.84
N ALA A 198 5.03 3.38 17.54
CA ALA A 198 4.66 2.83 18.84
C ALA A 198 3.56 1.77 18.68
N VAL A 199 3.68 0.67 19.43
CA VAL A 199 2.65 -0.35 19.59
C VAL A 199 2.23 -0.37 21.05
N LEU A 200 0.98 0.04 21.31
CA LEU A 200 0.41 0.15 22.64
C LEU A 200 -0.59 -0.99 22.84
N ILE A 201 -0.31 -1.91 23.75
CA ILE A 201 -1.16 -3.07 24.03
C ILE A 201 -1.91 -2.85 25.32
N TYR A 202 -3.23 -2.81 25.24
CA TYR A 202 -4.14 -2.65 26.36
C TYR A 202 -4.85 -3.95 26.69
N ASP A 203 -4.89 -4.33 27.96
CA ASP A 203 -5.86 -5.29 28.48
C ASP A 203 -7.24 -4.61 28.59
N ILE A 204 -8.18 -5.12 27.83
CA ILE A 204 -9.56 -4.64 27.74
C ILE A 204 -10.56 -5.63 28.33
N THR A 205 -10.14 -6.55 29.20
CA THR A 205 -11.06 -7.43 29.97
C THR A 205 -12.12 -6.60 30.67
N ASN A 206 -11.73 -5.47 31.26
CA ASN A 206 -12.66 -4.46 31.76
C ASN A 206 -12.70 -3.26 30.82
N LYS A 207 -13.72 -3.17 29.96
CA LYS A 207 -13.87 -2.12 28.94
C LYS A 207 -13.97 -0.70 29.50
N SER A 208 -14.48 -0.54 30.74
CA SER A 208 -14.55 0.78 31.40
C SER A 208 -13.22 1.22 32.03
N ASN A 209 -12.26 0.29 32.18
CA ASN A 209 -10.95 0.57 32.74
C ASN A 209 -9.84 -0.21 32.01
N PRO A 210 -9.59 0.07 30.72
CA PRO A 210 -8.51 -0.54 29.95
C PRO A 210 -7.17 -0.20 30.59
N LYS A 211 -6.25 -1.18 30.58
CA LYS A 211 -4.91 -1.02 31.19
C LYS A 211 -3.86 -1.20 30.14
N LEU A 212 -2.99 -0.21 29.95
CA LEU A 212 -1.78 -0.37 29.16
C LEU A 212 -0.88 -1.43 29.82
N THR A 213 -0.66 -2.55 29.15
CA THR A 213 0.12 -3.68 29.65
C THR A 213 1.50 -3.76 29.01
N ARG A 214 1.65 -3.23 27.79
CA ARG A 214 2.93 -3.21 27.06
C ARG A 214 2.98 -2.02 26.13
N GLU A 215 4.14 -1.40 26.06
CA GLU A 215 4.50 -0.36 25.10
C GLU A 215 5.79 -0.78 24.40
N LEU A 216 5.71 -0.84 23.07
CA LEU A 216 6.83 -1.05 22.20
C LEU A 216 7.04 0.19 21.34
N GLU A 217 8.29 0.60 21.15
CA GLU A 217 8.67 1.65 20.21
C GLU A 217 9.75 1.12 19.26
N ILE A 218 9.61 1.38 17.98
CA ILE A 218 10.59 1.06 16.94
C ILE A 218 10.87 2.35 16.18
N GLU A 219 12.10 2.82 16.20
CA GLU A 219 12.48 4.06 15.54
C GLU A 219 12.15 4.02 14.05
N GLY A 220 11.51 5.09 13.55
CA GLY A 220 11.05 5.23 12.18
C GLY A 220 9.55 5.39 12.04
N ASN A 221 9.13 5.67 10.79
CA ASN A 221 7.73 5.83 10.40
C ASN A 221 7.06 4.47 10.21
N TYR A 222 5.82 4.37 10.63
CA TYR A 222 4.98 3.20 10.36
C TYR A 222 4.85 2.96 8.86
N LEU A 223 5.00 1.70 8.45
CA LEU A 223 4.79 1.26 7.07
C LEU A 223 3.53 0.41 6.95
N SER A 224 3.46 -0.67 7.69
CA SER A 224 2.35 -1.62 7.62
C SER A 224 2.36 -2.55 8.81
N SER A 225 1.23 -3.21 9.08
CA SER A 225 1.15 -4.25 10.11
C SER A 225 0.16 -5.35 9.70
N ARG A 226 0.40 -6.55 10.22
CA ARG A 226 -0.47 -7.72 10.02
C ARG A 226 -0.58 -8.50 11.32
N LEU A 227 -1.76 -9.08 11.55
CA LEU A 227 -2.00 -9.98 12.68
C LEU A 227 -2.42 -11.35 12.13
N MET A 228 -1.68 -12.38 12.50
CA MET A 228 -1.93 -13.76 12.09
C MET A 228 -1.65 -14.70 13.27
N ASP A 229 -2.61 -15.53 13.62
CA ASP A 229 -2.49 -16.58 14.66
C ASP A 229 -1.88 -16.05 15.98
N GLY A 230 -2.37 -14.91 16.49
CA GLY A 230 -1.87 -14.30 17.72
C GLY A 230 -0.52 -13.59 17.60
N ASN A 231 0.08 -13.58 16.43
CA ASN A 231 1.34 -12.91 16.16
C ASN A 231 1.10 -11.62 15.37
N ILE A 232 1.58 -10.50 15.89
CA ILE A 232 1.53 -9.22 15.17
C ILE A 232 2.90 -8.89 14.59
N PHE A 233 2.91 -8.52 13.31
CA PHE A 233 4.08 -8.07 12.56
C PHE A 233 3.91 -6.59 12.26
N VAL A 234 4.88 -5.77 12.69
CA VAL A 234 4.84 -4.31 12.49
C VAL A 234 6.10 -3.87 11.78
N ALA A 235 5.94 -3.27 10.61
CA ALA A 235 7.03 -2.74 9.82
C ALA A 235 7.16 -1.22 9.99
N SER A 236 8.40 -0.73 10.13
CA SER A 236 8.74 0.69 10.16
C SER A 236 9.92 1.02 9.24
N SER A 237 10.01 2.27 8.79
CA SER A 237 11.13 2.77 8.00
C SER A 237 11.82 3.92 8.72
N HIS A 238 13.13 3.79 8.94
CA HIS A 238 13.96 4.77 9.61
C HIS A 238 15.00 5.37 8.66
N TYR A 239 15.08 6.69 8.61
CA TYR A 239 16.03 7.46 7.79
C TYR A 239 17.05 8.15 8.70
N PRO A 240 18.22 7.52 8.98
CA PRO A 240 19.26 8.15 9.79
C PRO A 240 19.90 9.34 9.06
N ASP A 241 20.37 10.36 9.81
CA ASP A 241 21.20 11.42 9.24
C ASP A 241 22.61 10.90 8.92
N ILE A 242 22.74 10.21 7.79
CA ILE A 242 24.03 9.67 7.34
C ILE A 242 25.07 10.76 7.08
N TRP A 243 24.64 12.01 6.82
CA TRP A 243 25.54 13.13 6.53
C TRP A 243 26.39 13.56 7.72
N ILE A 244 26.04 13.12 8.93
CA ILE A 244 26.86 13.33 10.13
C ILE A 244 28.26 12.73 10.00
N LEU A 245 28.40 11.67 9.19
CA LEU A 245 29.67 10.99 8.92
C LEU A 245 30.67 11.85 8.14
N GLU A 246 30.25 12.99 7.58
CA GLU A 246 31.15 13.96 6.98
C GLU A 246 31.86 14.84 8.02
N ASP A 247 31.17 15.12 9.12
CA ASP A 247 31.68 15.93 10.22
C ASP A 247 32.35 15.05 11.31
N GLU A 248 31.82 13.84 11.51
CA GLU A 248 32.28 12.88 12.50
C GLU A 248 32.82 11.62 11.80
N LYS A 249 33.99 11.15 12.23
CA LYS A 249 34.62 9.98 11.60
C LYS A 249 33.86 8.66 11.81
N SER A 250 33.00 8.61 12.81
CA SER A 250 32.19 7.45 13.15
C SER A 250 30.96 7.89 13.95
N ALA A 251 29.80 7.30 13.64
CA ALA A 251 28.55 7.50 14.37
C ALA A 251 27.80 6.17 14.50
N ASP A 252 27.08 5.97 15.59
CA ASP A 252 26.13 4.87 15.70
C ASP A 252 24.79 5.31 15.10
N LEU A 253 24.49 4.82 13.91
CA LEU A 253 23.31 5.16 13.11
C LEU A 253 22.28 4.04 13.10
N ARG A 254 22.44 3.05 13.99
CA ARG A 254 21.47 1.95 14.11
C ARG A 254 20.11 2.48 14.58
N PRO A 255 19.01 1.95 14.04
CA PRO A 255 17.68 2.23 14.58
C PRO A 255 17.61 1.81 16.04
N ARG A 256 16.80 2.52 16.82
CA ARG A 256 16.61 2.27 18.25
C ARG A 256 15.24 1.66 18.50
N TYR A 257 15.10 0.93 19.59
CA TYR A 257 13.83 0.38 20.02
C TYR A 257 13.71 0.41 21.55
N LYS A 258 12.48 0.27 22.03
CA LYS A 258 12.12 0.12 23.44
C LYS A 258 11.05 -0.96 23.56
N ASP A 259 11.16 -1.83 24.55
CA ASP A 259 10.14 -2.82 24.89
C ASP A 259 9.94 -2.82 26.41
N SER A 260 8.78 -2.35 26.86
CA SER A 260 8.45 -2.25 28.28
C SER A 260 8.28 -3.61 28.98
N SER A 261 8.17 -4.72 28.23
CA SER A 261 8.15 -6.07 28.81
C SER A 261 9.52 -6.46 29.40
N VAL A 262 10.60 -5.86 28.91
CA VAL A 262 11.97 -6.10 29.36
C VAL A 262 12.41 -4.96 30.29
N ASN A 263 12.43 -3.73 29.78
CA ASN A 263 12.68 -2.50 30.50
C ASN A 263 12.20 -1.28 29.68
N ASN A 264 12.31 -0.08 30.26
CA ASN A 264 11.91 1.17 29.61
C ASN A 264 13.07 1.92 28.94
N ASP A 265 14.22 1.28 28.74
CA ASP A 265 15.37 1.93 28.12
C ASP A 265 15.29 1.86 26.60
N ILE A 266 15.56 2.98 25.92
CA ILE A 266 15.73 3.03 24.47
C ILE A 266 17.13 2.49 24.15
N LYS A 267 17.19 1.44 23.30
CA LYS A 267 18.42 0.74 22.92
C LYS A 267 18.57 0.72 21.40
N PRO A 268 19.80 0.76 20.87
CA PRO A 268 20.00 0.47 19.45
C PRO A 268 19.68 -1.01 19.15
N ILE A 269 19.15 -1.28 17.97
CA ILE A 269 18.96 -2.66 17.48
C ILE A 269 20.33 -3.36 17.49
N PRO A 270 20.42 -4.60 17.99
CA PRO A 270 21.68 -5.36 17.97
C PRO A 270 22.25 -5.45 16.55
N ILE A 271 23.55 -5.32 16.41
CA ILE A 271 24.20 -5.27 15.09
C ILE A 271 24.00 -6.58 14.31
N GLU A 272 23.94 -7.68 15.03
CA GLU A 272 23.68 -9.03 14.51
C GLU A 272 22.26 -9.23 13.96
N GLU A 273 21.31 -8.34 14.27
CA GLU A 273 19.95 -8.35 13.74
C GLU A 273 19.80 -7.44 12.50
N ILE A 274 20.89 -6.78 12.07
CA ILE A 274 20.88 -5.92 10.90
C ILE A 274 21.44 -6.67 9.71
N ASN A 275 20.60 -6.85 8.71
CA ASN A 275 20.95 -7.48 7.44
C ASN A 275 21.26 -6.41 6.40
N ILE A 276 22.28 -6.64 5.56
CA ILE A 276 22.60 -5.78 4.44
C ILE A 276 21.89 -6.31 3.21
N ILE A 277 21.06 -5.49 2.61
CA ILE A 277 20.45 -5.77 1.31
C ILE A 277 21.51 -5.54 0.22
N PRO A 278 21.68 -6.43 -0.75
CA PRO A 278 22.61 -6.22 -1.86
C PRO A 278 22.30 -4.90 -2.59
N GLU A 279 23.34 -4.08 -2.78
CA GLU A 279 23.26 -2.77 -3.45
C GLU A 279 22.17 -1.83 -2.88
N PRO A 280 22.22 -1.47 -1.58
CA PRO A 280 21.23 -0.58 -1.00
C PRO A 280 21.33 0.80 -1.68
N ASN A 281 20.24 1.20 -2.35
CA ASN A 281 20.18 2.46 -3.10
C ASN A 281 19.89 3.66 -2.18
N GLU A 282 19.26 3.41 -1.03
CA GLU A 282 18.89 4.41 -0.03
C GLU A 282 19.51 4.05 1.33
N GLY A 283 19.93 5.07 2.05
CA GLY A 283 20.57 4.92 3.37
C GLY A 283 19.57 4.83 4.51
N ASN A 284 18.45 4.13 4.33
CA ASN A 284 17.43 3.94 5.35
C ASN A 284 17.39 2.48 5.82
N PHE A 285 16.73 2.26 6.95
CA PHE A 285 16.45 0.94 7.49
C PHE A 285 14.96 0.62 7.38
N THR A 286 14.65 -0.62 7.02
CA THR A 286 13.33 -1.21 7.22
C THR A 286 13.40 -2.17 8.38
N ASN A 287 12.64 -1.91 9.44
CA ASN A 287 12.59 -2.72 10.65
C ASN A 287 11.26 -3.46 10.69
N ILE A 288 11.27 -4.73 11.08
CA ILE A 288 10.07 -5.50 11.35
C ILE A 288 10.17 -6.05 12.78
N ALA A 289 9.17 -5.72 13.60
CA ALA A 289 8.99 -6.32 14.92
C ALA A 289 7.90 -7.38 14.84
N SER A 290 8.16 -8.54 15.44
CA SER A 290 7.20 -9.62 15.64
C SER A 290 6.91 -9.75 17.14
N ILE A 291 5.64 -9.77 17.50
CA ILE A 291 5.15 -9.80 18.88
C ILE A 291 4.17 -10.96 19.02
N ASP A 292 4.44 -11.84 19.99
CA ASP A 292 3.54 -12.91 20.41
C ASP A 292 2.54 -12.33 21.43
N LEU A 293 1.28 -12.23 21.04
CA LEU A 293 0.22 -11.68 21.91
C LEU A 293 -0.25 -12.68 22.96
N ASP A 294 -0.02 -13.98 22.76
CA ASP A 294 -0.34 -15.04 23.71
C ASP A 294 0.72 -15.17 24.80
N GLN A 295 1.92 -14.60 24.56
CA GLN A 295 3.03 -14.59 25.50
C GLN A 295 3.51 -13.16 25.80
N PRO A 296 2.73 -12.33 26.52
CA PRO A 296 2.98 -10.90 26.64
C PRO A 296 4.29 -10.55 27.35
N ALA A 297 4.92 -11.49 28.07
CA ALA A 297 6.22 -11.33 28.71
C ALA A 297 7.41 -11.73 27.81
N LYS A 298 7.16 -12.35 26.65
CA LYS A 298 8.19 -12.71 25.68
C LYS A 298 8.73 -11.46 25.01
N GLU A 299 10.06 -11.31 24.99
CA GLU A 299 10.71 -10.22 24.28
C GLU A 299 10.34 -10.28 22.78
N ILE A 300 10.26 -9.12 22.15
CA ILE A 300 10.01 -9.03 20.72
C ILE A 300 11.14 -9.65 19.91
N THR A 301 10.81 -10.17 18.76
CA THR A 301 11.80 -10.49 17.72
C THR A 301 11.91 -9.30 16.77
N LEU A 302 13.13 -8.82 16.56
CA LEU A 302 13.42 -7.70 15.66
C LEU A 302 14.26 -8.20 14.50
N THR A 303 13.89 -7.79 13.29
CA THR A 303 14.71 -7.99 12.09
C THR A 303 14.83 -6.64 11.40
N SER A 304 16.05 -6.19 11.15
CA SER A 304 16.33 -4.92 10.48
C SER A 304 17.07 -5.17 9.17
N PHE A 305 16.72 -4.38 8.16
CA PHE A 305 17.34 -4.41 6.84
C PHE A 305 17.85 -3.03 6.50
N LEU A 306 19.12 -2.92 6.13
CA LEU A 306 19.66 -1.71 5.54
C LEU A 306 19.20 -1.65 4.09
N GLY A 307 18.16 -0.85 3.82
CA GLY A 307 17.48 -0.68 2.55
C GLY A 307 16.01 -0.34 2.72
N SER A 308 15.38 0.14 1.66
CA SER A 308 14.01 0.67 1.66
C SER A 308 12.97 -0.44 1.43
N GLY A 309 11.84 -0.35 2.11
CA GLY A 309 10.60 -1.06 1.79
C GLY A 309 9.44 -0.08 1.90
N ASN A 310 8.64 0.07 0.83
CA ASN A 310 7.52 1.01 0.80
C ASN A 310 6.17 0.32 0.87
N GLN A 311 6.10 -0.93 0.41
CA GLN A 311 4.88 -1.72 0.38
C GLN A 311 5.14 -3.12 0.89
N MET A 312 4.16 -3.68 1.61
CA MET A 312 4.23 -5.00 2.22
C MET A 312 3.05 -5.86 1.77
N TYR A 313 3.34 -7.05 1.30
CA TYR A 313 2.40 -8.14 1.13
C TYR A 313 2.79 -9.27 2.08
N MET A 314 1.81 -9.92 2.71
CA MET A 314 2.05 -11.05 3.60
C MET A 314 1.15 -12.22 3.20
N SER A 315 1.75 -13.40 3.08
CA SER A 315 1.07 -14.71 3.03
C SER A 315 1.24 -15.44 4.36
N ALA A 316 0.67 -16.62 4.48
CA ALA A 316 0.83 -17.44 5.69
C ALA A 316 2.29 -17.83 6.00
N SER A 317 3.17 -17.82 5.00
CA SER A 317 4.55 -18.30 5.13
C SER A 317 5.61 -17.24 4.82
N ASN A 318 5.23 -16.14 4.20
CA ASN A 318 6.19 -15.17 3.69
C ASN A 318 5.71 -13.73 3.84
N ILE A 319 6.68 -12.82 4.05
CA ILE A 319 6.48 -11.38 3.88
C ILE A 319 7.27 -10.96 2.63
N TYR A 320 6.63 -10.16 1.79
CA TYR A 320 7.25 -9.51 0.64
C TYR A 320 7.28 -8.00 0.88
N LEU A 321 8.48 -7.43 0.85
CA LEU A 321 8.68 -5.98 0.93
C LEU A 321 9.10 -5.49 -0.44
N ALA A 322 8.41 -4.48 -0.97
CA ALA A 322 8.75 -3.86 -2.23
C ALA A 322 9.25 -2.43 -2.02
N SER A 323 10.33 -2.07 -2.69
CA SER A 323 10.93 -0.75 -2.71
C SER A 323 11.02 -0.22 -4.13
N VAL A 324 10.39 0.91 -4.40
CA VAL A 324 10.49 1.57 -5.70
C VAL A 324 11.71 2.50 -5.70
N ASN A 325 12.62 2.26 -6.62
CA ASN A 325 13.84 3.06 -6.80
C ASN A 325 13.60 4.08 -7.91
N TYR A 326 13.58 5.35 -7.55
CA TYR A 326 13.48 6.46 -8.51
C TYR A 326 14.88 6.90 -8.96
N PRO A 327 15.21 6.82 -10.25
CA PRO A 327 16.50 7.27 -10.70
C PRO A 327 16.61 8.78 -10.54
N ILE A 328 17.68 9.24 -9.87
CA ILE A 328 18.03 10.66 -9.82
C ILE A 328 18.42 11.08 -11.22
N MET A 329 17.56 11.84 -11.91
CA MET A 329 17.81 12.31 -13.26
C MET A 329 18.67 13.57 -13.25
N PRO A 330 19.88 13.55 -13.81
CA PRO A 330 20.59 14.79 -14.12
C PRO A 330 19.79 15.58 -15.17
N LEU A 331 19.62 16.89 -14.97
CA LEU A 331 18.87 17.80 -15.84
C LEU A 331 19.29 17.75 -17.33
N LEU A 332 20.46 17.20 -17.64
CA LEU A 332 21.05 17.07 -18.97
C LEU A 332 21.29 15.61 -19.40
N ALA A 333 20.71 14.63 -18.70
CA ALA A 333 20.85 13.24 -19.13
C ALA A 333 20.10 13.01 -20.44
N LYS A 334 20.84 12.57 -21.46
CA LYS A 334 20.25 12.18 -22.76
C LYS A 334 19.49 10.86 -22.69
N GLU A 335 19.72 10.05 -21.66
CA GLU A 335 19.06 8.77 -21.43
C GLU A 335 18.27 8.85 -20.12
N LYS A 336 16.97 8.65 -20.22
CA LYS A 336 16.11 8.42 -19.06
C LYS A 336 16.37 6.99 -18.58
N THR A 337 16.85 6.85 -17.34
CA THR A 337 16.84 5.56 -16.64
C THR A 337 15.42 5.26 -16.21
N ASN A 338 14.98 4.01 -16.33
CA ASN A 338 13.66 3.59 -15.89
C ASN A 338 13.66 3.40 -14.37
N GLU A 339 12.47 3.60 -13.76
CA GLU A 339 12.22 3.21 -12.38
C GLU A 339 12.42 1.69 -12.25
N THR A 340 12.95 1.24 -11.11
CA THR A 340 13.04 -0.18 -10.77
C THR A 340 12.39 -0.42 -9.42
N THR A 341 11.91 -1.63 -9.19
CA THR A 341 11.41 -2.07 -7.89
C THR A 341 12.22 -3.25 -7.42
N THR A 342 12.76 -3.14 -6.22
CA THR A 342 13.40 -4.26 -5.53
C THR A 342 12.38 -4.91 -4.61
N ILE A 343 12.21 -6.23 -4.74
CA ILE A 343 11.32 -7.02 -3.91
C ILE A 343 12.14 -7.99 -3.07
N TYR A 344 11.92 -7.97 -1.76
CA TYR A 344 12.56 -8.83 -0.77
C TYR A 344 11.55 -9.87 -0.32
N LYS A 345 11.92 -11.13 -0.38
CA LYS A 345 11.15 -12.25 0.18
C LYS A 345 11.72 -12.62 1.54
N LEU A 346 10.90 -12.59 2.59
CA LEU A 346 11.23 -13.02 3.94
C LEU A 346 10.38 -14.25 4.27
N ASN A 347 11.02 -15.36 4.62
CA ASN A 347 10.29 -16.50 5.15
C ASN A 347 9.94 -16.24 6.62
N ILE A 348 8.72 -16.58 7.01
CA ILE A 348 8.24 -16.53 8.38
C ILE A 348 8.42 -17.90 9.01
N ASN A 349 9.12 -17.97 10.13
CA ASN A 349 9.24 -19.15 10.97
C ASN A 349 8.87 -18.75 12.40
N GLU A 350 7.63 -18.96 12.78
CA GLU A 350 7.03 -18.44 14.02
C GLU A 350 7.14 -16.89 14.08
N LEU A 351 8.04 -16.35 14.92
CA LEU A 351 8.31 -14.91 15.04
C LEU A 351 9.57 -14.47 14.29
N GLU A 352 10.40 -15.43 13.85
CA GLU A 352 11.64 -15.12 13.16
C GLU A 352 11.40 -14.92 11.67
N MET A 353 12.11 -13.96 11.08
CA MET A 353 12.05 -13.66 9.66
C MET A 353 13.44 -13.81 9.05
N GLU A 354 13.55 -14.67 8.04
CA GLU A 354 14.78 -14.91 7.31
C GLU A 354 14.66 -14.39 5.89
N LEU A 355 15.60 -13.54 5.44
CA LEU A 355 15.65 -13.09 4.06
C LEU A 355 15.94 -14.29 3.13
N ALA A 356 14.96 -14.65 2.33
CA ALA A 356 15.00 -15.83 1.46
C ALA A 356 15.38 -15.49 0.01
N GLY A 357 15.26 -14.23 -0.40
CA GLY A 357 15.64 -13.82 -1.76
C GLY A 357 15.36 -12.36 -2.04
N VAL A 358 16.00 -11.87 -3.11
CA VAL A 358 15.86 -10.50 -3.59
C VAL A 358 15.70 -10.53 -5.11
N GLN A 359 14.77 -9.73 -5.64
CA GLN A 359 14.58 -9.53 -7.08
C GLN A 359 14.50 -8.04 -7.39
N GLU A 360 15.21 -7.60 -8.40
CA GLU A 360 15.06 -6.26 -8.97
C GLU A 360 14.32 -6.37 -10.30
N LEU A 361 13.21 -5.64 -10.43
CA LEU A 361 12.35 -5.62 -11.60
C LEU A 361 12.26 -4.20 -12.16
N GLU A 362 12.24 -4.07 -13.47
CA GLU A 362 12.02 -2.80 -14.13
C GLU A 362 10.56 -2.37 -13.99
N GLY A 363 10.31 -1.15 -13.53
CA GLY A 363 8.98 -0.57 -13.32
C GLY A 363 8.64 -0.40 -11.85
N ARG A 364 7.38 -0.06 -11.60
CA ARG A 364 6.80 0.12 -10.27
C ARG A 364 5.51 -0.69 -10.14
N LEU A 365 5.22 -1.14 -8.94
CA LEU A 365 3.91 -1.68 -8.60
C LEU A 365 2.97 -0.55 -8.14
N LEU A 366 1.68 -0.78 -8.27
CA LEU A 366 0.67 0.21 -7.87
C LEU A 366 0.55 0.25 -6.34
N ASN A 367 0.31 -0.92 -5.74
CA ASN A 367 0.09 -1.11 -4.31
C ASN A 367 0.26 -2.60 -3.96
N GLN A 368 -0.07 -3.00 -2.73
CA GLN A 368 0.06 -4.39 -2.26
C GLN A 368 -0.77 -5.39 -3.09
N PHE A 369 -1.90 -4.99 -3.73
CA PHE A 369 -2.67 -5.87 -4.64
C PHE A 369 -1.96 -6.22 -5.93
N SER A 370 -0.91 -5.47 -6.24
CA SER A 370 -0.03 -5.87 -7.33
C SER A 370 0.79 -7.11 -7.01
N MET A 371 0.74 -7.59 -5.76
CA MET A 371 1.46 -8.77 -5.27
C MET A 371 0.51 -9.83 -4.74
N ASP A 372 0.86 -11.10 -4.95
CA ASP A 372 0.09 -12.25 -4.48
C ASP A 372 0.97 -13.49 -4.41
N GLU A 373 0.60 -14.45 -3.55
CA GLU A 373 1.19 -15.77 -3.48
C GLU A 373 0.10 -16.85 -3.62
N TYR A 374 0.25 -17.69 -4.63
CA TYR A 374 -0.71 -18.76 -4.90
C TYR A 374 0.02 -20.05 -5.31
N GLU A 375 -0.31 -21.16 -4.65
CA GLU A 375 0.28 -22.50 -4.91
C GLU A 375 1.82 -22.49 -4.99
N GLY A 376 2.48 -21.83 -4.01
CA GLY A 376 3.94 -21.75 -3.92
C GLY A 376 4.57 -20.82 -4.98
N HIS A 377 3.79 -20.02 -5.68
CA HIS A 377 4.28 -19.06 -6.65
C HIS A 377 3.96 -17.62 -6.21
N PHE A 378 4.99 -16.79 -6.11
CA PHE A 378 4.82 -15.36 -5.96
C PHE A 378 4.56 -14.72 -7.32
N ARG A 379 3.56 -13.84 -7.39
CA ARG A 379 3.11 -13.15 -8.61
C ARG A 379 3.11 -11.66 -8.38
N VAL A 380 3.58 -10.89 -9.36
CA VAL A 380 3.59 -9.43 -9.25
C VAL A 380 3.26 -8.75 -10.57
N ALA A 381 2.34 -7.79 -10.53
CA ALA A 381 1.91 -6.96 -11.65
C ALA A 381 2.56 -5.57 -11.55
N MET A 382 3.18 -5.09 -12.63
CA MET A 382 3.98 -3.87 -12.62
C MET A 382 3.72 -3.01 -13.84
N THR A 383 3.84 -1.68 -13.67
CA THR A 383 3.90 -0.73 -14.78
C THR A 383 5.32 -0.25 -14.97
N LYS A 384 5.85 -0.29 -16.17
CA LYS A 384 7.15 0.31 -16.53
C LYS A 384 7.00 1.42 -17.56
N GLY A 385 7.92 2.40 -17.47
CA GLY A 385 7.94 3.57 -18.36
C GLY A 385 6.96 4.68 -17.94
N ASP A 386 6.85 5.71 -18.77
CA ASP A 386 6.03 6.90 -18.53
C ASP A 386 4.87 6.95 -19.55
N THR A 387 3.64 7.09 -19.06
CA THR A 387 2.42 7.24 -19.90
C THR A 387 2.45 8.49 -20.78
N ARG A 388 3.29 9.48 -20.44
CA ARG A 388 3.46 10.74 -21.19
C ARG A 388 4.58 10.68 -22.25
N ASP A 389 5.42 9.66 -22.21
CA ASP A 389 6.51 9.50 -23.19
C ASP A 389 6.04 8.73 -24.43
N ASN A 390 5.60 9.44 -25.45
CA ASN A 390 5.14 8.82 -26.69
C ASN A 390 6.23 8.10 -27.49
N ALA A 391 7.51 8.42 -27.23
CA ALA A 391 8.64 7.76 -27.92
C ALA A 391 8.95 6.39 -27.26
N ARG A 392 8.76 6.29 -25.96
CA ARG A 392 8.91 5.07 -25.15
C ARG A 392 7.70 4.91 -24.24
N PRO A 393 6.56 4.53 -24.82
CA PRO A 393 5.32 4.43 -24.06
C PRO A 393 5.44 3.39 -22.94
N SER A 394 4.75 3.64 -21.83
CA SER A 394 4.60 2.67 -20.73
C SER A 394 4.08 1.33 -21.22
N SER A 395 4.29 0.30 -20.43
CA SER A 395 3.70 -1.03 -20.60
C SER A 395 3.53 -1.69 -19.25
N ASN A 396 2.68 -2.71 -19.19
CA ASN A 396 2.39 -3.42 -17.96
C ASN A 396 2.82 -4.87 -18.10
N ASP A 397 3.37 -5.42 -17.03
CA ASP A 397 3.97 -6.73 -17.01
C ASP A 397 3.50 -7.53 -15.79
N LEU A 398 3.35 -8.84 -15.95
CA LEU A 398 3.13 -9.80 -14.88
C LEU A 398 4.35 -10.71 -14.81
N TYR A 399 4.96 -10.84 -13.62
CA TYR A 399 6.06 -11.75 -13.35
C TYR A 399 5.62 -12.83 -12.36
N ILE A 400 6.13 -14.05 -12.53
CA ILE A 400 5.83 -15.21 -11.68
C ILE A 400 7.14 -15.85 -11.22
N PHE A 401 7.25 -16.10 -9.92
CA PHE A 401 8.41 -16.66 -9.25
C PHE A 401 8.01 -17.97 -8.54
N ASN A 402 8.95 -18.92 -8.44
CA ASN A 402 8.77 -20.16 -7.67
C ASN A 402 9.05 -19.94 -6.17
N GLU A 403 8.95 -20.99 -5.37
CA GLU A 403 9.26 -20.97 -3.93
C GLU A 403 10.68 -20.52 -3.62
N GLN A 404 11.64 -20.80 -4.50
CA GLN A 404 13.04 -20.37 -4.37
C GLN A 404 13.24 -18.92 -4.80
N PHE A 405 12.15 -18.21 -5.10
CA PHE A 405 12.13 -16.83 -5.59
C PHE A 405 12.86 -16.66 -6.93
N GLU A 406 12.89 -17.71 -7.76
CA GLU A 406 13.40 -17.68 -9.12
C GLU A 406 12.28 -17.37 -10.10
N LYS A 407 12.52 -16.44 -11.04
CA LYS A 407 11.53 -16.11 -12.07
C LYS A 407 11.31 -17.31 -13.00
N VAL A 408 10.08 -17.83 -13.02
CA VAL A 408 9.69 -18.99 -13.82
C VAL A 408 8.81 -18.63 -15.00
N GLY A 409 8.15 -17.47 -14.97
CA GLY A 409 7.30 -17.00 -16.07
C GLY A 409 7.09 -15.50 -16.07
N GLU A 410 6.68 -15.02 -17.22
CA GLU A 410 6.33 -13.60 -17.41
C GLU A 410 5.34 -13.41 -18.55
N LEU A 411 4.54 -12.35 -18.45
CA LEU A 411 3.70 -11.81 -19.51
C LEU A 411 3.98 -10.32 -19.59
N THR A 412 4.56 -9.86 -20.68
CA THR A 412 5.08 -8.49 -20.81
C THR A 412 4.44 -7.71 -21.95
N GLY A 413 4.48 -6.38 -21.83
CA GLY A 413 4.06 -5.47 -22.89
C GLY A 413 2.57 -5.26 -23.00
N LEU A 414 1.79 -5.52 -21.96
CA LEU A 414 0.35 -5.27 -21.94
C LEU A 414 0.07 -3.77 -21.99
N ALA A 415 -1.02 -3.40 -22.69
CA ALA A 415 -1.61 -2.05 -22.72
C ALA A 415 -0.57 -0.93 -22.88
N ARG A 416 0.15 -0.92 -23.99
CA ARG A 416 1.18 0.10 -24.27
C ARG A 416 0.63 1.52 -24.21
N GLY A 417 1.29 2.38 -23.44
CA GLY A 417 0.90 3.77 -23.21
C GLY A 417 -0.05 3.95 -22.03
N GLU A 418 -0.42 2.88 -21.34
CA GLU A 418 -1.28 2.88 -20.17
C GLU A 418 -0.51 2.47 -18.92
N ARG A 419 -1.13 2.67 -17.75
CA ARG A 419 -0.62 2.18 -16.46
C ARG A 419 -1.69 1.36 -15.74
N ILE A 420 -1.27 0.51 -14.81
CA ILE A 420 -2.19 -0.24 -13.95
C ILE A 420 -2.90 0.74 -13.00
N TYR A 421 -4.22 0.59 -12.90
CA TYR A 421 -5.10 1.29 -11.95
C TYR A 421 -5.67 0.36 -10.90
N SER A 422 -5.84 -0.91 -11.21
CA SER A 422 -6.06 -1.97 -10.22
C SER A 422 -5.57 -3.31 -10.75
N ALA A 423 -5.20 -4.18 -9.82
CA ALA A 423 -4.88 -5.57 -10.07
C ALA A 423 -5.62 -6.45 -9.06
N ARG A 424 -6.06 -7.63 -9.47
CA ARG A 424 -6.69 -8.60 -8.61
C ARG A 424 -6.28 -10.02 -8.99
N PHE A 425 -5.81 -10.76 -8.01
CA PHE A 425 -5.49 -12.17 -8.15
C PHE A 425 -6.61 -13.00 -7.54
N MET A 426 -7.12 -13.99 -8.27
CA MET A 426 -8.18 -14.90 -7.83
C MET A 426 -7.81 -16.32 -8.27
N GLY A 427 -7.25 -17.11 -7.34
CA GLY A 427 -6.73 -18.43 -7.67
C GLY A 427 -5.75 -18.37 -8.84
N ASP A 428 -5.98 -19.11 -9.87
CA ASP A 428 -5.14 -19.19 -11.08
C ASP A 428 -5.42 -18.08 -12.12
N LYS A 429 -6.26 -17.09 -11.79
CA LYS A 429 -6.58 -15.95 -12.66
C LYS A 429 -6.02 -14.64 -12.12
N VAL A 430 -5.65 -13.76 -13.02
CA VAL A 430 -5.22 -12.39 -12.70
C VAL A 430 -6.03 -11.41 -13.53
N TYR A 431 -6.61 -10.44 -12.86
CA TYR A 431 -7.39 -9.36 -13.46
C TYR A 431 -6.59 -8.08 -13.33
N ILE A 432 -6.35 -7.39 -14.45
CA ILE A 432 -5.60 -6.12 -14.46
C ILE A 432 -6.43 -5.08 -15.21
N VAL A 433 -6.69 -3.97 -14.53
CA VAL A 433 -7.29 -2.77 -15.12
C VAL A 433 -6.16 -1.80 -15.43
N THR A 434 -6.08 -1.35 -16.68
CA THR A 434 -5.17 -0.29 -17.11
C THR A 434 -5.97 0.88 -17.66
N PHE A 435 -5.41 2.08 -17.70
CA PHE A 435 -6.13 3.25 -18.18
C PHE A 435 -5.19 4.31 -18.79
N LYS A 436 -5.68 4.93 -19.85
CA LYS A 436 -5.22 6.20 -20.40
C LYS A 436 -6.40 7.06 -20.88
N GLU A 437 -7.27 6.51 -21.70
CA GLU A 437 -8.47 7.17 -22.27
C GLU A 437 -9.71 6.28 -22.12
N THR A 438 -9.53 4.96 -22.21
CA THR A 438 -10.53 3.92 -21.97
C THR A 438 -9.91 2.84 -21.13
N ASP A 439 -10.72 2.13 -20.38
CA ASP A 439 -10.29 1.12 -19.41
C ASP A 439 -10.37 -0.30 -19.99
N PRO A 440 -9.26 -0.93 -20.40
CA PRO A 440 -9.27 -2.36 -20.61
C PRO A 440 -9.10 -3.13 -19.30
N LEU A 441 -10.08 -3.98 -18.99
CA LEU A 441 -9.96 -5.06 -18.04
C LEU A 441 -9.35 -6.27 -18.75
N PHE A 442 -8.14 -6.66 -18.39
CA PHE A 442 -7.50 -7.88 -18.88
C PHE A 442 -7.80 -9.05 -17.97
N VAL A 443 -8.14 -10.19 -18.57
CA VAL A 443 -8.26 -11.49 -17.90
C VAL A 443 -7.07 -12.35 -18.31
N ILE A 444 -6.24 -12.73 -17.32
CA ILE A 444 -5.00 -13.46 -17.54
C ILE A 444 -5.09 -14.84 -16.89
N ASP A 445 -4.74 -15.87 -17.64
CA ASP A 445 -4.57 -17.24 -17.18
C ASP A 445 -3.14 -17.45 -16.66
N ALA A 446 -3.00 -17.65 -15.37
CA ALA A 446 -1.76 -17.97 -14.69
C ALA A 446 -1.72 -19.43 -14.17
N SER A 447 -2.67 -20.29 -14.59
CA SER A 447 -2.72 -21.71 -14.23
C SER A 447 -1.45 -22.48 -14.63
N LYS A 448 -0.70 -21.95 -15.59
CA LYS A 448 0.61 -22.43 -15.98
C LYS A 448 1.65 -21.36 -15.68
N PRO A 449 2.27 -21.36 -14.49
CA PRO A 449 3.19 -20.30 -14.06
C PRO A 449 4.29 -19.95 -15.06
N LYS A 450 4.77 -20.94 -15.83
CA LYS A 450 5.82 -20.74 -16.86
C LYS A 450 5.33 -20.10 -18.15
N SER A 451 4.02 -19.96 -18.33
CA SER A 451 3.44 -19.49 -19.60
C SER A 451 2.09 -18.78 -19.36
N PRO A 452 2.08 -17.69 -18.55
CA PRO A 452 0.87 -16.88 -18.36
C PRO A 452 0.45 -16.25 -19.69
N ARG A 453 -0.87 -16.09 -19.90
CA ARG A 453 -1.41 -15.56 -21.16
C ARG A 453 -2.70 -14.81 -20.95
N VAL A 454 -2.94 -13.80 -21.78
CA VAL A 454 -4.23 -13.11 -21.84
C VAL A 454 -5.27 -14.05 -22.41
N LEU A 455 -6.41 -14.17 -21.75
CA LEU A 455 -7.59 -14.89 -22.21
C LEU A 455 -8.59 -13.97 -22.88
N GLY A 456 -8.84 -12.80 -22.28
CA GLY A 456 -9.81 -11.82 -22.74
C GLY A 456 -9.44 -10.40 -22.36
N GLU A 457 -10.06 -9.46 -23.03
CA GLU A 457 -9.94 -8.03 -22.81
C GLU A 457 -11.32 -7.38 -22.94
N LEU A 458 -11.70 -6.54 -21.99
CA LEU A 458 -12.94 -5.75 -22.03
C LEU A 458 -12.60 -4.27 -21.95
N LYS A 459 -13.02 -3.48 -22.94
CA LYS A 459 -12.85 -2.02 -22.97
C LYS A 459 -14.15 -1.32 -22.63
N ILE A 460 -14.12 -0.49 -21.60
CA ILE A 460 -15.27 0.27 -21.10
C ILE A 460 -14.87 1.73 -20.82
N PRO A 461 -15.82 2.69 -20.82
CA PRO A 461 -15.57 4.04 -20.32
C PRO A 461 -15.35 4.05 -18.79
N GLY A 462 -14.52 4.97 -18.32
CA GLY A 462 -14.17 5.07 -16.90
C GLY A 462 -13.02 4.14 -16.51
N PHE A 463 -12.75 4.02 -15.22
CA PHE A 463 -11.73 3.11 -14.68
C PHE A 463 -12.09 2.65 -13.28
N SER A 464 -11.63 1.44 -12.92
CA SER A 464 -11.76 0.89 -11.58
C SER A 464 -10.44 1.04 -10.84
N ASN A 465 -10.46 1.77 -9.71
CA ASN A 465 -9.35 1.85 -8.76
C ASN A 465 -9.24 0.57 -7.93
N TYR A 466 -10.36 -0.11 -7.73
CA TYR A 466 -10.53 -1.24 -6.87
C TYR A 466 -11.39 -2.32 -7.53
N LEU A 467 -10.95 -3.58 -7.43
CA LEU A 467 -11.70 -4.76 -7.89
C LEU A 467 -12.01 -5.65 -6.70
N HIS A 468 -13.30 -5.81 -6.39
CA HIS A 468 -13.77 -6.70 -5.34
C HIS A 468 -14.30 -8.02 -5.92
N PRO A 469 -13.82 -9.19 -5.48
CA PRO A 469 -14.41 -10.47 -5.86
C PRO A 469 -15.83 -10.59 -5.31
N TYR A 470 -16.79 -10.80 -6.19
CA TYR A 470 -18.16 -11.08 -5.78
C TYR A 470 -18.43 -12.60 -5.65
N ASP A 471 -17.94 -13.35 -6.61
CA ASP A 471 -17.87 -14.82 -6.62
C ASP A 471 -16.86 -15.29 -7.70
N GLU A 472 -16.77 -16.60 -7.92
CA GLU A 472 -15.82 -17.19 -8.88
C GLU A 472 -15.92 -16.64 -10.30
N ASN A 473 -17.10 -16.10 -10.69
CA ASN A 473 -17.42 -15.65 -12.03
C ASN A 473 -17.74 -14.16 -12.14
N HIS A 474 -17.73 -13.42 -11.04
CA HIS A 474 -18.10 -12.01 -11.02
C HIS A 474 -17.16 -11.17 -10.16
N LEU A 475 -16.87 -9.96 -10.65
CA LEU A 475 -16.10 -8.94 -9.95
C LEU A 475 -16.93 -7.66 -9.86
N ILE A 476 -16.77 -6.92 -8.77
CA ILE A 476 -17.27 -5.55 -8.64
C ILE A 476 -16.09 -4.61 -8.84
N GLY A 477 -16.16 -3.76 -9.87
CA GLY A 477 -15.26 -2.63 -10.06
C GLY A 477 -15.79 -1.40 -9.33
N PHE A 478 -14.91 -0.72 -8.62
CA PHE A 478 -15.17 0.55 -7.95
C PHE A 478 -14.17 1.59 -8.42
N GLY A 479 -14.64 2.73 -8.93
CA GLY A 479 -13.75 3.75 -9.46
C GLY A 479 -14.51 4.99 -9.92
N TYR A 480 -14.16 5.49 -11.10
CA TYR A 480 -14.74 6.72 -11.65
C TYR A 480 -15.24 6.52 -13.08
N ASP A 481 -16.34 7.17 -13.39
CA ASP A 481 -16.70 7.45 -14.77
C ASP A 481 -15.80 8.55 -15.35
N THR A 482 -15.65 8.58 -16.67
CA THR A 482 -14.79 9.55 -17.35
C THR A 482 -15.44 10.11 -18.59
N GLN A 483 -15.22 11.41 -18.78
CA GLN A 483 -15.56 12.09 -20.02
C GLN A 483 -14.28 12.44 -20.80
N VAL A 484 -14.19 11.97 -22.04
CA VAL A 484 -13.07 12.25 -22.94
C VAL A 484 -13.44 13.40 -23.88
N THR A 485 -12.72 14.51 -23.79
CA THR A 485 -12.93 15.67 -24.67
C THR A 485 -11.74 15.82 -25.60
N VAL A 486 -12.02 15.88 -26.93
CA VAL A 486 -10.98 16.12 -27.93
C VAL A 486 -10.43 17.53 -27.76
N SER A 487 -9.11 17.65 -27.62
CA SER A 487 -8.45 18.96 -27.55
C SER A 487 -8.70 19.76 -28.84
N LYS A 488 -8.93 21.06 -28.69
CA LYS A 488 -9.06 21.99 -29.83
C LYS A 488 -7.72 22.31 -30.50
N GLU A 489 -6.60 21.97 -29.85
CA GLU A 489 -5.26 22.16 -30.40
C GLU A 489 -4.86 20.98 -31.27
N PRO A 490 -4.45 21.20 -32.53
CA PRO A 490 -4.02 20.11 -33.41
C PRO A 490 -2.82 19.32 -32.83
N GLY A 491 -2.99 18.02 -32.63
CA GLY A 491 -1.95 17.13 -32.12
C GLY A 491 -1.81 17.09 -30.59
N ALA A 492 -2.60 17.84 -29.84
CA ALA A 492 -2.67 17.69 -28.39
C ALA A 492 -3.46 16.40 -28.03
N PRO A 493 -3.06 15.73 -26.94
CA PRO A 493 -3.80 14.56 -26.46
C PRO A 493 -5.22 14.96 -26.02
N PRO A 494 -6.18 14.03 -26.03
CA PRO A 494 -7.51 14.28 -25.48
C PRO A 494 -7.41 14.59 -23.99
N ILE A 495 -8.36 15.38 -23.50
CA ILE A 495 -8.50 15.71 -22.07
C ILE A 495 -9.46 14.70 -21.48
N VAL A 496 -9.00 13.91 -20.54
CA VAL A 496 -9.83 12.98 -19.77
C VAL A 496 -10.18 13.62 -18.44
N MET A 497 -11.47 13.75 -18.17
CA MET A 497 -12.00 14.31 -16.91
C MET A 497 -12.72 13.19 -16.15
N THR A 498 -12.42 13.09 -14.85
CA THR A 498 -13.18 12.20 -13.95
C THR A 498 -14.52 12.86 -13.61
N GLU A 499 -15.56 12.05 -13.65
CA GLU A 499 -16.93 12.43 -13.31
C GLU A 499 -17.37 11.76 -12.01
N GLY A 500 -18.57 11.17 -11.94
CA GLY A 500 -19.08 10.50 -10.73
C GLY A 500 -18.34 9.21 -10.38
N VAL A 501 -18.57 8.73 -9.16
CA VAL A 501 -18.14 7.41 -8.73
C VAL A 501 -18.89 6.35 -9.55
N LYS A 502 -18.16 5.38 -10.09
CA LYS A 502 -18.69 4.29 -10.93
C LYS A 502 -18.55 2.95 -10.22
N LEU A 503 -19.68 2.22 -10.16
CA LEU A 503 -19.73 0.80 -9.81
C LEU A 503 -19.92 0.00 -11.10
N SER A 504 -19.19 -1.10 -11.26
CA SER A 504 -19.34 -2.01 -12.41
C SER A 504 -19.42 -3.45 -11.91
N LEU A 505 -20.42 -4.19 -12.36
CA LEU A 505 -20.48 -5.64 -12.13
C LEU A 505 -19.99 -6.34 -13.40
N PHE A 506 -18.83 -6.97 -13.29
CA PHE A 506 -18.21 -7.73 -14.38
C PHE A 506 -18.61 -9.20 -14.31
N ASP A 507 -19.02 -9.74 -15.45
CA ASP A 507 -19.22 -11.17 -15.67
C ASP A 507 -17.98 -11.72 -16.40
N VAL A 508 -17.22 -12.55 -15.71
CA VAL A 508 -16.01 -13.21 -16.19
C VAL A 508 -16.17 -14.73 -16.32
N SER A 509 -17.42 -15.21 -16.37
CA SER A 509 -17.72 -16.64 -16.58
C SER A 509 -17.20 -17.16 -17.91
N ASP A 510 -17.25 -16.33 -18.97
CA ASP A 510 -16.51 -16.54 -20.21
C ASP A 510 -15.22 -15.69 -20.19
N LEU A 511 -14.13 -16.28 -19.72
CA LEU A 511 -12.83 -15.62 -19.58
C LEU A 511 -12.28 -15.04 -20.90
N SER A 512 -12.75 -15.55 -22.06
CA SER A 512 -12.35 -15.04 -23.38
C SER A 512 -13.18 -13.84 -23.85
N ASN A 513 -14.31 -13.60 -23.20
CA ASN A 513 -15.24 -12.54 -23.55
C ASN A 513 -15.90 -11.93 -22.31
N PRO A 514 -15.09 -11.32 -21.39
CA PRO A 514 -15.60 -10.68 -20.20
C PRO A 514 -16.56 -9.54 -20.55
N LYS A 515 -17.53 -9.27 -19.67
CA LYS A 515 -18.58 -8.26 -19.93
C LYS A 515 -18.81 -7.40 -18.68
N GLU A 516 -19.03 -6.11 -18.90
CA GLU A 516 -19.67 -5.25 -17.92
C GLU A 516 -21.19 -5.49 -17.98
N LYS A 517 -21.72 -6.17 -16.97
CA LYS A 517 -23.12 -6.61 -16.96
C LYS A 517 -24.06 -5.52 -16.46
N TYR A 518 -23.62 -4.79 -15.43
CA TYR A 518 -24.35 -3.68 -14.84
C TYR A 518 -23.39 -2.57 -14.46
N THR A 519 -23.89 -1.34 -14.51
CA THR A 519 -23.16 -0.12 -14.16
C THR A 519 -24.06 0.81 -13.38
N GLU A 520 -23.54 1.40 -12.31
CA GLU A 520 -24.17 2.48 -11.56
C GLU A 520 -23.19 3.66 -11.47
N ILE A 521 -23.67 4.87 -11.79
CA ILE A 521 -22.88 6.10 -11.69
C ILE A 521 -23.52 6.99 -10.64
N ILE A 522 -22.73 7.40 -9.64
CA ILE A 522 -23.17 8.17 -8.49
C ILE A 522 -22.60 9.56 -8.56
N GLY A 523 -23.49 10.57 -8.59
CA GLY A 523 -23.11 11.98 -8.65
C GLY A 523 -22.41 12.39 -9.93
N GLY A 524 -21.76 13.54 -9.90
CA GLY A 524 -20.97 14.11 -10.98
C GLY A 524 -19.55 14.41 -10.52
N ARG A 525 -18.90 15.32 -11.23
CA ARG A 525 -17.52 15.75 -10.99
C ARG A 525 -17.33 16.26 -9.56
N GLY A 526 -16.30 15.78 -8.89
CA GLY A 526 -16.01 16.08 -7.48
C GLY A 526 -16.56 15.05 -6.49
N THR A 527 -17.44 14.14 -6.94
CA THR A 527 -17.87 13.00 -6.11
C THR A 527 -16.68 12.10 -5.82
N TYR A 528 -16.52 11.70 -4.55
CA TYR A 528 -15.45 10.79 -4.14
C TYR A 528 -15.89 9.88 -3.01
N SER A 529 -15.17 8.77 -2.85
CA SER A 529 -15.32 7.82 -1.77
C SER A 529 -13.95 7.42 -1.23
N GLU A 530 -13.87 7.20 0.08
CA GLU A 530 -12.67 6.66 0.72
C GLU A 530 -12.31 5.28 0.15
N LEU A 531 -13.29 4.49 -0.27
CA LEU A 531 -13.08 3.18 -0.91
C LEU A 531 -12.20 3.25 -2.18
N ASN A 532 -12.07 4.40 -2.84
CA ASN A 532 -11.14 4.56 -3.95
C ASN A 532 -9.66 4.51 -3.50
N TYR A 533 -9.38 4.69 -2.20
CA TYR A 533 -8.05 4.84 -1.63
C TYR A 533 -7.79 3.91 -0.45
N ASP A 534 -8.85 3.45 0.24
CA ASP A 534 -8.77 2.52 1.37
C ASP A 534 -9.91 1.48 1.27
N HIS A 535 -9.54 0.26 0.90
CA HIS A 535 -10.48 -0.86 0.77
C HIS A 535 -11.19 -1.21 2.07
N LYS A 536 -10.59 -0.92 3.23
CA LYS A 536 -11.18 -1.18 4.55
C LYS A 536 -12.44 -0.34 4.80
N ALA A 537 -12.66 0.68 3.96
CA ALA A 537 -13.91 1.44 3.93
C ALA A 537 -15.10 0.67 3.35
N LEU A 538 -14.87 -0.49 2.71
CA LEU A 538 -15.93 -1.36 2.20
C LEU A 538 -16.46 -2.29 3.29
N LEU A 539 -17.75 -2.27 3.51
CA LEU A 539 -18.49 -3.33 4.18
C LEU A 539 -19.14 -4.21 3.12
N PHE A 540 -18.65 -5.43 2.98
CA PHE A 540 -19.21 -6.42 2.05
C PHE A 540 -19.59 -7.69 2.78
N ASP A 541 -20.83 -8.16 2.57
CA ASP A 541 -21.30 -9.48 2.99
C ASP A 541 -22.35 -9.98 1.99
N LYS A 542 -21.95 -10.92 1.15
CA LYS A 542 -22.81 -11.50 0.13
C LYS A 542 -24.02 -12.23 0.74
N SER A 543 -23.85 -12.86 1.91
CA SER A 543 -24.93 -13.62 2.56
C SER A 543 -26.05 -12.72 3.09
N LYS A 544 -25.70 -11.47 3.42
CA LYS A 544 -26.63 -10.43 3.88
C LYS A 544 -27.06 -9.49 2.75
N ASP A 545 -26.58 -9.73 1.53
CA ASP A 545 -26.80 -8.87 0.38
C ASP A 545 -26.46 -7.41 0.70
N LEU A 546 -25.21 -7.21 1.17
CA LEU A 546 -24.72 -5.97 1.71
C LEU A 546 -23.43 -5.55 1.03
N PHE A 547 -23.46 -4.37 0.40
CA PHE A 547 -22.33 -3.69 -0.17
C PHE A 547 -22.44 -2.21 0.22
N ALA A 548 -21.69 -1.78 1.23
CA ALA A 548 -21.81 -0.45 1.79
C ALA A 548 -20.44 0.26 1.85
N PHE A 549 -20.45 1.54 1.54
CA PHE A 549 -19.23 2.36 1.50
C PHE A 549 -19.54 3.84 1.79
N PRO A 550 -18.60 4.58 2.39
CA PRO A 550 -18.70 6.01 2.59
C PRO A 550 -18.57 6.76 1.26
N ILE A 551 -19.27 7.90 1.12
CA ILE A 551 -19.26 8.70 -0.10
C ILE A 551 -19.62 10.16 0.18
N SER A 552 -18.94 11.07 -0.52
CA SER A 552 -19.34 12.48 -0.69
C SER A 552 -19.76 12.72 -2.12
N VAL A 553 -20.99 13.17 -2.31
CA VAL A 553 -21.61 13.33 -3.64
C VAL A 553 -21.69 14.80 -4.01
N TYR A 554 -21.25 15.09 -5.22
CA TYR A 554 -21.40 16.38 -5.89
C TYR A 554 -22.26 16.22 -7.13
N GLU A 555 -23.12 17.16 -7.41
CA GLU A 555 -23.97 17.20 -8.59
C GLU A 555 -23.61 18.39 -9.48
N GLU A 556 -23.78 18.24 -10.78
CA GLU A 556 -23.57 19.31 -11.74
C GLU A 556 -24.54 20.49 -11.51
N THR A 557 -24.02 21.69 -11.57
CA THR A 557 -24.83 22.92 -11.45
C THR A 557 -25.50 23.25 -12.78
N LYS A 558 -26.81 23.21 -12.84
CA LYS A 558 -27.64 23.36 -14.06
C LYS A 558 -27.41 24.61 -14.92
N ASN A 559 -26.62 25.58 -14.49
CA ASN A 559 -26.48 26.87 -15.22
C ASN A 559 -25.03 27.41 -15.29
N VAL A 560 -24.05 26.65 -14.84
CA VAL A 560 -22.64 27.05 -14.88
C VAL A 560 -21.83 25.87 -15.37
N GLN A 561 -21.27 26.02 -16.58
CA GLN A 561 -20.45 25.00 -17.20
C GLN A 561 -19.25 24.67 -16.29
N ASP A 562 -18.96 23.38 -16.09
CA ASP A 562 -17.86 22.85 -15.28
C ASP A 562 -17.92 23.17 -13.76
N SER A 563 -19.10 23.48 -13.19
CA SER A 563 -19.27 23.64 -11.74
C SER A 563 -20.12 22.55 -11.13
N SER A 564 -19.69 22.04 -9.99
CA SER A 564 -20.42 21.07 -9.17
C SER A 564 -20.74 21.64 -7.80
N THR A 565 -21.86 21.21 -7.21
CA THR A 565 -22.31 21.60 -5.88
C THR A 565 -22.39 20.36 -5.00
N PHE A 566 -22.02 20.53 -3.73
CA PHE A 566 -22.19 19.51 -2.71
C PHE A 566 -23.67 19.11 -2.58
N ALA A 567 -23.94 17.80 -2.60
CA ALA A 567 -25.30 17.25 -2.54
C ALA A 567 -25.53 16.30 -1.35
N PHE A 568 -24.51 15.50 -0.97
CA PHE A 568 -24.66 14.50 0.09
C PHE A 568 -23.30 14.10 0.66
N GLN A 569 -23.26 13.79 1.96
CA GLN A 569 -22.14 13.15 2.64
C GLN A 569 -22.68 12.08 3.58
N GLY A 570 -22.13 10.86 3.48
CA GLY A 570 -22.57 9.75 4.31
C GLY A 570 -22.10 8.41 3.77
N ALA A 571 -22.93 7.37 3.93
CA ALA A 571 -22.70 6.04 3.38
C ALA A 571 -23.86 5.62 2.47
N PHE A 572 -23.55 5.00 1.34
CA PHE A 572 -24.51 4.31 0.49
C PHE A 572 -24.50 2.82 0.80
N ILE A 573 -25.68 2.22 0.83
CA ILE A 573 -25.90 0.81 1.10
C ILE A 573 -26.62 0.21 -0.10
N TYR A 574 -25.95 -0.71 -0.78
CA TYR A 574 -26.49 -1.45 -1.92
C TYR A 574 -26.70 -2.93 -1.57
N GLY A 575 -27.68 -3.54 -2.22
CA GLY A 575 -27.69 -4.97 -2.52
C GLY A 575 -27.06 -5.18 -3.89
N VAL A 576 -26.45 -6.34 -4.10
CA VAL A 576 -25.84 -6.71 -5.39
C VAL A 576 -26.33 -8.09 -5.81
N ASP A 577 -27.04 -8.15 -6.94
CA ASP A 577 -27.50 -9.38 -7.54
C ASP A 577 -26.96 -9.54 -8.96
N VAL A 578 -26.51 -10.74 -9.31
CA VAL A 578 -25.92 -11.00 -10.63
C VAL A 578 -26.90 -10.86 -11.79
N ASN A 579 -28.22 -10.88 -11.54
CA ASN A 579 -29.25 -10.76 -12.58
C ASN A 579 -29.96 -9.40 -12.57
N GLU A 580 -29.88 -8.64 -11.47
CA GLU A 580 -30.58 -7.37 -11.28
C GLU A 580 -29.61 -6.19 -11.12
N GLY A 581 -28.32 -6.45 -10.87
CA GLY A 581 -27.27 -5.44 -10.68
C GLY A 581 -27.27 -4.81 -9.30
N PHE A 582 -26.96 -3.52 -9.24
CA PHE A 582 -26.85 -2.74 -8.00
C PHE A 582 -28.22 -2.18 -7.60
N GLN A 583 -28.67 -2.48 -6.39
CA GLN A 583 -29.94 -2.02 -5.83
C GLN A 583 -29.68 -1.13 -4.63
N LEU A 584 -29.86 0.17 -4.76
CA LEU A 584 -29.69 1.10 -3.64
C LEU A 584 -30.75 0.83 -2.57
N LYS A 585 -30.34 0.32 -1.42
CA LYS A 585 -31.22 0.01 -0.28
C LYS A 585 -31.42 1.20 0.64
N SER A 586 -30.35 1.95 0.92
CA SER A 586 -30.40 3.10 1.83
C SER A 586 -29.24 4.06 1.63
N LYS A 587 -29.44 5.27 2.12
CA LYS A 587 -28.41 6.30 2.32
C LYS A 587 -28.44 6.70 3.78
N ILE A 588 -27.32 6.57 4.47
CA ILE A 588 -27.17 6.99 5.87
C ILE A 588 -26.27 8.22 5.89
N THR A 589 -26.69 9.25 6.62
CA THR A 589 -25.89 10.47 6.79
C THR A 589 -25.84 10.90 8.25
N HIS A 590 -24.71 11.40 8.66
CA HIS A 590 -24.53 12.13 9.92
C HIS A 590 -24.53 13.65 9.69
N HIS A 591 -24.40 14.04 8.43
CA HIS A 591 -24.34 15.45 8.04
C HIS A 591 -25.67 16.16 8.27
N ASN A 592 -25.59 17.38 8.77
CA ASN A 592 -26.77 18.22 8.96
C ASN A 592 -27.15 18.87 7.63
N ASN A 593 -28.29 18.53 7.05
CA ASN A 593 -28.77 18.95 5.72
C ASN A 593 -28.92 20.48 5.52
N GLY A 594 -28.59 21.31 6.50
CA GLY A 594 -28.60 22.77 6.39
C GLY A 594 -27.26 23.39 5.96
N SER A 595 -26.19 22.64 5.92
CA SER A 595 -24.86 23.08 5.48
C SER A 595 -24.69 22.79 3.98
N GLY A 596 -24.35 23.77 3.20
CA GLY A 596 -24.00 23.62 1.77
C GLY A 596 -22.59 23.09 1.53
N TYR A 597 -21.89 22.59 2.57
CA TYR A 597 -20.50 22.16 2.55
C TYR A 597 -20.32 20.88 3.35
N GLU A 598 -19.32 20.09 3.00
CA GLU A 598 -18.89 18.93 3.77
C GLU A 598 -18.48 19.32 5.20
N ASN A 599 -18.71 18.38 6.13
CA ASN A 599 -18.21 18.47 7.49
C ASN A 599 -17.43 17.20 7.83
N TRP A 600 -16.14 17.31 8.08
CA TRP A 600 -15.27 16.18 8.37
C TRP A 600 -15.67 15.43 9.67
N GLU A 601 -16.20 16.12 10.69
CA GLU A 601 -16.66 15.49 11.93
C GLU A 601 -17.85 14.54 11.69
N ASP A 602 -18.71 14.90 10.72
CA ASP A 602 -19.89 14.12 10.35
C ASP A 602 -19.62 13.12 9.21
N SER A 603 -18.40 13.09 8.67
CA SER A 603 -18.02 12.15 7.60
C SER A 603 -18.02 10.73 8.13
N ILE A 604 -18.92 9.88 7.60
CA ILE A 604 -18.91 8.46 7.90
C ILE A 604 -17.65 7.87 7.25
N ASN A 605 -16.79 7.26 8.07
CA ASN A 605 -15.52 6.68 7.62
C ASN A 605 -15.62 5.17 7.46
N ARG A 606 -16.41 4.52 8.33
CA ARG A 606 -16.63 3.07 8.30
C ARG A 606 -18.08 2.74 8.55
N THR A 607 -18.49 1.63 7.95
CA THR A 607 -19.73 0.94 8.26
C THR A 607 -19.40 -0.49 8.69
N LEU A 608 -20.14 -1.02 9.64
CA LEU A 608 -20.00 -2.39 10.13
C LEU A 608 -21.36 -2.93 10.58
N TYR A 609 -21.52 -4.24 10.75
CA TYR A 609 -22.71 -4.78 11.38
C TYR A 609 -22.37 -5.61 12.62
N ILE A 610 -23.32 -5.65 13.58
CA ILE A 610 -23.32 -6.56 14.71
C ILE A 610 -24.72 -7.17 14.82
N GLY A 611 -24.84 -8.48 14.58
CA GLY A 611 -26.11 -9.18 14.49
C GLY A 611 -26.99 -8.63 13.36
N ASP A 612 -28.16 -8.11 13.71
CA ASP A 612 -29.15 -7.53 12.79
C ASP A 612 -29.12 -5.99 12.73
N GLN A 613 -28.04 -5.38 13.19
CA GLN A 613 -27.85 -3.92 13.18
C GLN A 613 -26.65 -3.52 12.35
N LEU A 614 -26.83 -2.53 11.47
CA LEU A 614 -25.79 -1.81 10.75
C LEU A 614 -25.39 -0.58 11.57
N TYR A 615 -24.09 -0.38 11.74
CA TYR A 615 -23.53 0.79 12.41
C TYR A 615 -22.80 1.66 11.39
N ALA A 616 -23.08 2.96 11.43
CA ALA A 616 -22.32 3.96 10.70
C ALA A 616 -21.48 4.77 11.69
N VAL A 617 -20.20 4.90 11.41
CA VAL A 617 -19.20 5.49 12.31
C VAL A 617 -18.61 6.74 11.67
N SER A 618 -18.71 7.88 12.35
CA SER A 618 -18.01 9.12 12.02
C SER A 618 -17.22 9.63 13.22
N PRO A 619 -16.30 10.59 13.05
CA PRO A 619 -15.59 11.17 14.19
C PRO A 619 -16.52 11.70 15.29
N ALA A 620 -17.65 12.31 14.93
CA ALA A 620 -18.58 12.91 15.88
C ALA A 620 -19.51 11.91 16.57
N LYS A 621 -19.92 10.82 15.90
CA LYS A 621 -20.97 9.94 16.42
C LYS A 621 -20.98 8.56 15.77
N VAL A 622 -21.69 7.63 16.44
CA VAL A 622 -22.05 6.33 15.88
C VAL A 622 -23.57 6.20 15.88
N THR A 623 -24.14 5.82 14.75
CA THR A 623 -25.56 5.50 14.62
C THR A 623 -25.76 4.02 14.32
N ALA A 624 -26.81 3.44 14.92
CA ALA A 624 -27.23 2.07 14.66
C ALA A 624 -28.53 2.05 13.86
N HIS A 625 -28.61 1.18 12.88
CA HIS A 625 -29.73 1.02 11.97
C HIS A 625 -30.10 -0.46 11.85
N ASN A 626 -31.38 -0.78 11.77
CA ASN A 626 -31.82 -2.15 11.55
C ASN A 626 -31.46 -2.58 10.11
N LEU A 627 -30.81 -3.72 9.93
CA LEU A 627 -30.35 -4.22 8.61
C LEU A 627 -31.46 -4.48 7.59
N ASN A 628 -32.69 -4.76 8.03
CA ASN A 628 -33.80 -5.05 7.12
C ASN A 628 -34.57 -3.79 6.71
N THR A 629 -34.68 -2.80 7.59
CA THR A 629 -35.50 -1.61 7.37
C THR A 629 -34.65 -0.33 7.19
N PHE A 630 -33.41 -0.37 7.56
CA PHE A 630 -32.46 0.76 7.64
C PHE A 630 -32.94 1.91 8.53
N ASN A 631 -33.99 1.70 9.34
CA ASN A 631 -34.46 2.67 10.32
C ASN A 631 -33.43 2.80 11.44
N LYS A 632 -33.13 4.03 11.84
CA LYS A 632 -32.26 4.31 12.98
C LYS A 632 -32.88 3.80 14.27
N VAL A 633 -32.14 3.01 15.04
CA VAL A 633 -32.55 2.39 16.29
C VAL A 633 -31.72 2.82 17.49
N GLY A 634 -30.58 3.48 17.25
CA GLY A 634 -29.70 3.98 18.29
C GLY A 634 -28.72 5.02 17.76
N GLU A 635 -28.18 5.80 18.70
CA GLU A 635 -27.18 6.82 18.42
C GLU A 635 -26.36 7.11 19.68
N VAL A 636 -25.08 7.39 19.52
CA VAL A 636 -24.22 7.92 20.57
C VAL A 636 -23.31 9.00 20.02
N GLU A 637 -23.32 10.17 20.66
CA GLU A 637 -22.39 11.27 20.37
C GLU A 637 -21.05 11.00 21.07
N LEU A 638 -19.94 11.23 20.36
CA LEU A 638 -18.58 10.95 20.83
C LEU A 638 -17.89 12.18 21.41
N PHE A 639 -18.26 13.38 20.95
CA PHE A 639 -17.83 14.64 21.52
C PHE A 639 -18.95 15.23 22.38
N LYS A 640 -18.68 15.43 23.66
CA LYS A 640 -19.52 16.36 24.44
C LYS A 640 -19.03 17.76 24.12
N LYS A 641 -19.88 18.56 23.43
CA LYS A 641 -19.67 19.99 23.23
C LYS A 641 -19.54 20.74 24.55
#